data_f25a16f67fab193073114f9e3f0e2da5
#
_entry.id   f25a16f67fab193073114f9e3f0e2da5
#
_cell.length_a   1.000
_cell.length_b   1.000
_cell.length_c   1.000
_cell.angle_alpha   90.00
_cell.angle_beta   90.00
_cell.angle_gamma   90.00
#
_symmetry.space_group_name_H-M   'P 1'
#
loop_
_entity.id
_entity.type
_entity.pdbx_description
1 polymer ?
#
loop_
_entity_poly.entity_id
_entity_poly.type
_entity_poly.pdbx_seq_one_letter_code
_entity_poly.pdbx_strand_id
1 'polypeptide(L)'
;MKELITGTLMKKLAETSRCLKSTIILTVTLLFFISTTLSGQVSFGTPEKINNNWLFRLGDVRDFRTVNRERWKKINLPHDWSIEGRLSPALASSTGYLPGGIGWYHKTVQIPESKRGEKVYLYFEGVYNRSEVFVNGKSLGMRPNGYISFMYDATPFIEFGKDNTIDVKVDHSNSADSRWYTGSGIYRDVWIVYANPIHINQWGVYAYPEVRNNKGVMNIEVEVNNTSGENSNLTVVNELFSNEGKSVGRVSGKINVNAGNTGKITASLSVNKPALWNLDDPVLYKLVTTVLQNGKEIDRSVTTTGFRTFTFDPNKGFALNGKWMKVKGVCLHHEAGVLGSAVPRNVWESRIQALKSIGCNAIRTSHNPMAPDFYDLCDKLGMLVLNEAYDEWEFPKRKWLEGWNVGVPGYQGSYDFFEEWGEKDLADMVRRDRNHISVFAWSIGNEVDYPNDPYSHPVLDGKKGEDGFTQPIFGGYKKDAPDAMRLGDIAKRLAAVVKKYDKSRPTTAGLAGVTMSNETEYPGAIDIAGYNYTESLYDEDHKKYPRRVIYGSENRHDLGVWKAVRDKEFIFGQFLWTGVDYLGESRSWPSRGYTPGLLDLGSFIKPRGYFRQSLWSDKPMAYLGTYPTPGVSRGQNADVRSQLESGNQKPEQTPSMDAWPVWNYEKGQSIRVVCYTNAAKAQLTLNGKNIGDAKVYDNKTGIIFWDIPYEEGTLKVICLSNENKETAHYTIQSSKQPYALKIISDEKEIDRNGIARIVMQVVDENDVPVLLSDNEVKCLIAGSAVLKGLEAGNIQDMSDYTDNQHRVFNGRILAYIQSTGEPGEVKIRFTSPWLKSVETSITVK
;
A
#
# COMPACT_ATOMS: atom_id res chain seq x y z
N MET A 1 -70.71 -25.37 21.54
CA MET A 1 -70.13 -23.98 21.37
C MET A 1 -68.65 -23.85 21.80
N LYS A 2 -68.07 -24.86 22.46
CA LYS A 2 -66.58 -24.87 22.78
C LYS A 2 -65.67 -25.45 21.66
N GLU A 3 -66.22 -26.34 20.84
CA GLU A 3 -65.44 -26.98 19.74
C GLU A 3 -65.28 -26.13 18.48
N LEU A 4 -66.16 -25.13 18.26
CA LEU A 4 -66.02 -24.23 17.08
C LEU A 4 -65.04 -23.12 17.29
N ILE A 5 -64.69 -22.76 18.54
CA ILE A 5 -63.77 -21.66 18.84
C ILE A 5 -62.30 -22.11 18.79
N THR A 6 -62.01 -23.37 19.10
CA THR A 6 -60.65 -23.97 19.03
C THR A 6 -60.21 -24.20 17.59
N GLY A 7 -61.10 -24.54 16.64
CA GLY A 7 -60.72 -24.77 15.23
C GLY A 7 -60.32 -23.50 14.49
N THR A 8 -60.96 -22.37 14.79
CA THR A 8 -60.68 -21.09 14.13
C THR A 8 -59.41 -20.42 14.69
N LEU A 9 -59.13 -20.62 15.99
CA LEU A 9 -57.90 -20.09 16.62
C LEU A 9 -56.67 -20.84 16.14
N MET A 10 -56.79 -22.15 15.98
CA MET A 10 -55.67 -22.99 15.48
C MET A 10 -55.37 -22.75 14.00
N LYS A 11 -56.36 -22.47 13.17
CA LYS A 11 -56.18 -22.08 11.77
C LYS A 11 -55.49 -20.71 11.65
N LYS A 12 -55.88 -19.72 12.43
CA LYS A 12 -55.21 -18.40 12.47
C LYS A 12 -53.79 -18.49 13.00
N LEU A 13 -53.49 -19.30 13.99
CA LEU A 13 -52.14 -19.53 14.49
C LEU A 13 -51.24 -20.26 13.49
N ALA A 14 -51.81 -21.18 12.68
CA ALA A 14 -51.08 -21.87 11.62
C ALA A 14 -50.75 -20.94 10.42
N GLU A 15 -51.68 -20.05 10.07
CA GLU A 15 -51.44 -19.07 9.00
C GLU A 15 -50.45 -17.97 9.44
N THR A 16 -50.50 -17.51 10.69
CA THR A 16 -49.54 -16.56 11.24
C THR A 16 -48.15 -17.21 11.37
N SER A 17 -48.08 -18.48 11.76
CA SER A 17 -46.80 -19.23 11.84
C SER A 17 -46.18 -19.51 10.45
N ARG A 18 -47.00 -19.72 9.41
CA ARG A 18 -46.50 -19.84 8.03
C ARG A 18 -46.03 -18.51 7.46
N CYS A 19 -46.73 -17.40 7.71
CA CYS A 19 -46.29 -16.06 7.31
C CYS A 19 -45.00 -15.64 8.04
N LEU A 20 -44.90 -15.88 9.36
CA LEU A 20 -43.68 -15.60 10.12
C LEU A 20 -42.49 -16.47 9.67
N LYS A 21 -42.71 -17.77 9.38
CA LYS A 21 -41.63 -18.64 8.85
C LYS A 21 -41.19 -18.22 7.46
N SER A 22 -42.08 -17.82 6.56
CA SER A 22 -41.72 -17.32 5.23
C SER A 22 -41.01 -15.98 5.31
N THR A 23 -41.42 -15.08 6.20
CA THR A 23 -40.75 -13.78 6.39
C THR A 23 -39.38 -13.95 7.06
N ILE A 24 -39.26 -14.85 8.04
CA ILE A 24 -37.98 -15.15 8.70
C ILE A 24 -37.04 -15.88 7.74
N ILE A 25 -37.53 -16.81 6.90
CA ILE A 25 -36.68 -17.49 5.90
C ILE A 25 -36.26 -16.51 4.81
N LEU A 26 -37.15 -15.58 4.37
CA LEU A 26 -36.75 -14.55 3.38
C LEU A 26 -35.77 -13.53 3.98
N THR A 27 -35.92 -13.14 5.24
CA THR A 27 -35.05 -12.20 5.93
C THR A 27 -33.71 -12.86 6.29
N VAL A 28 -33.69 -14.14 6.70
CA VAL A 28 -32.46 -14.91 6.95
C VAL A 28 -31.75 -15.24 5.66
N THR A 29 -32.44 -15.53 4.55
CA THR A 29 -31.80 -15.75 3.24
C THR A 29 -31.23 -14.44 2.70
N LEU A 30 -31.88 -13.29 2.91
CA LEU A 30 -31.33 -11.98 2.55
C LEU A 30 -30.11 -11.58 3.41
N LEU A 31 -30.11 -11.92 4.70
CA LEU A 31 -28.96 -11.69 5.61
C LEU A 31 -27.77 -12.62 5.33
N PHE A 32 -28.01 -13.86 4.88
CA PHE A 32 -26.92 -14.80 4.52
C PHE A 32 -26.25 -14.45 3.18
N PHE A 33 -26.94 -13.76 2.25
CA PHE A 33 -26.31 -13.29 0.99
C PHE A 33 -25.53 -11.96 1.12
N ILE A 34 -25.66 -11.24 2.24
CA ILE A 34 -24.89 -10.00 2.48
C ILE A 34 -23.53 -10.31 3.15
N SER A 35 -23.32 -11.51 3.66
CA SER A 35 -22.08 -11.90 4.37
C SER A 35 -20.96 -12.46 3.48
N THR A 36 -21.19 -12.71 2.19
CA THR A 36 -20.08 -12.89 1.27
C THR A 36 -19.57 -11.51 0.89
N THR A 37 -18.52 -11.07 1.53
CA THR A 37 -17.71 -9.93 1.10
C THR A 37 -17.13 -10.28 -0.26
N LEU A 38 -17.90 -10.05 -1.34
CA LEU A 38 -17.35 -9.90 -2.67
C LEU A 38 -16.47 -8.66 -2.59
N SER A 39 -15.15 -8.87 -2.53
CA SER A 39 -14.20 -7.77 -2.70
C SER A 39 -14.50 -7.13 -4.05
N GLY A 40 -14.46 -5.80 -4.12
CA GLY A 40 -14.83 -5.03 -5.32
C GLY A 40 -13.96 -5.23 -6.56
N GLN A 41 -13.22 -6.32 -6.65
CA GLN A 41 -12.21 -6.61 -7.66
C GLN A 41 -12.79 -7.20 -8.93
N VAL A 42 -13.71 -8.16 -8.80
CA VAL A 42 -14.49 -8.70 -9.92
C VAL A 42 -15.90 -8.13 -9.85
N SER A 43 -16.27 -7.40 -10.88
CA SER A 43 -17.49 -6.59 -10.88
C SER A 43 -18.71 -7.27 -11.50
N PHE A 44 -18.67 -8.58 -11.76
CA PHE A 44 -19.73 -9.35 -12.44
C PHE A 44 -19.60 -10.84 -12.21
N GLY A 45 -20.64 -11.59 -12.54
CA GLY A 45 -20.65 -13.04 -12.54
C GLY A 45 -20.44 -13.68 -11.17
N THR A 46 -19.91 -14.90 -11.17
CA THR A 46 -19.56 -15.66 -9.97
C THR A 46 -18.07 -15.92 -9.95
N PRO A 47 -17.27 -15.12 -9.19
CA PRO A 47 -15.83 -15.31 -9.09
C PRO A 47 -15.48 -16.45 -8.11
N GLU A 48 -14.51 -17.27 -8.50
CA GLU A 48 -13.91 -18.32 -7.67
C GLU A 48 -12.39 -18.12 -7.60
N LYS A 49 -11.86 -17.96 -6.39
CA LYS A 49 -10.41 -17.81 -6.17
C LYS A 49 -9.71 -19.15 -6.37
N ILE A 50 -8.67 -19.17 -7.24
CA ILE A 50 -7.95 -20.39 -7.58
C ILE A 50 -6.49 -20.40 -7.14
N ASN A 51 -6.20 -19.79 -6.01
CA ASN A 51 -4.84 -19.60 -5.50
C ASN A 51 -4.12 -20.89 -5.05
N ASN A 52 -4.86 -21.93 -4.65
CA ASN A 52 -4.27 -23.12 -4.03
C ASN A 52 -3.75 -24.13 -5.08
N ASN A 53 -2.73 -24.92 -4.68
CA ASN A 53 -2.26 -26.08 -5.44
C ASN A 53 -1.79 -25.76 -6.86
N TRP A 54 -0.96 -24.75 -7.02
CA TRP A 54 -0.23 -24.50 -8.26
C TRP A 54 1.08 -25.28 -8.26
N LEU A 55 1.57 -25.59 -9.44
CA LEU A 55 2.92 -26.11 -9.65
C LEU A 55 3.78 -24.98 -10.24
N PHE A 56 4.99 -24.80 -9.71
CA PHE A 56 5.93 -23.76 -10.12
C PHE A 56 7.28 -24.34 -10.49
N ARG A 57 7.89 -23.78 -11.53
CA ARG A 57 9.29 -24.04 -11.93
C ARG A 57 9.99 -22.75 -12.31
N LEU A 58 11.13 -22.49 -11.70
CA LEU A 58 12.05 -21.46 -12.15
C LEU A 58 12.91 -21.99 -13.30
N GLY A 59 13.14 -21.16 -14.32
CA GLY A 59 13.86 -21.49 -15.55
C GLY A 59 12.90 -21.67 -16.73
N ASP A 60 13.41 -21.41 -17.94
CA ASP A 60 12.60 -21.53 -19.15
C ASP A 60 12.26 -23.00 -19.48
N VAL A 61 11.14 -23.21 -20.12
CA VAL A 61 10.62 -24.50 -20.51
C VAL A 61 10.38 -24.47 -22.02
N ARG A 62 11.19 -25.25 -22.80
CA ARG A 62 11.11 -25.27 -24.27
C ARG A 62 9.75 -25.71 -24.79
N ASP A 63 9.19 -26.77 -24.19
CA ASP A 63 7.86 -27.28 -24.55
C ASP A 63 7.05 -27.54 -23.27
N PHE A 64 6.28 -26.54 -22.84
CA PHE A 64 5.46 -26.61 -21.63
C PHE A 64 4.28 -27.57 -21.75
N ARG A 65 3.89 -27.98 -22.98
CA ARG A 65 2.76 -28.90 -23.23
C ARG A 65 3.10 -30.34 -22.87
N THR A 66 4.34 -30.73 -23.08
CA THR A 66 4.82 -32.12 -22.92
C THR A 66 5.76 -32.31 -21.73
N VAL A 67 6.14 -31.23 -21.04
CA VAL A 67 7.08 -31.31 -19.94
C VAL A 67 6.55 -32.15 -18.77
N ASN A 68 7.44 -33.03 -18.24
CA ASN A 68 7.14 -33.74 -16.99
C ASN A 68 7.17 -32.76 -15.81
N ARG A 69 6.03 -32.64 -15.06
CA ARG A 69 5.83 -31.72 -13.95
C ARG A 69 6.00 -32.36 -12.56
N GLU A 70 6.38 -33.64 -12.47
CA GLU A 70 6.54 -34.33 -11.17
C GLU A 70 7.54 -33.65 -10.23
N ARG A 71 8.55 -32.96 -10.79
CA ARG A 71 9.57 -32.23 -10.02
C ARG A 71 9.27 -30.75 -9.84
N TRP A 72 8.10 -30.26 -10.26
CA TRP A 72 7.72 -28.89 -10.04
C TRP A 72 7.35 -28.66 -8.57
N LYS A 73 7.74 -27.50 -8.03
CA LYS A 73 7.42 -27.12 -6.64
C LYS A 73 5.92 -26.89 -6.52
N LYS A 74 5.28 -27.51 -5.53
CA LYS A 74 3.89 -27.16 -5.15
C LYS A 74 3.89 -25.86 -4.37
N ILE A 75 3.06 -24.93 -4.77
CA ILE A 75 2.93 -23.61 -4.16
C ILE A 75 1.46 -23.19 -4.07
N ASN A 76 1.21 -22.17 -3.23
CA ASN A 76 -0.03 -21.40 -3.25
C ASN A 76 0.29 -19.98 -3.68
N LEU A 77 -0.67 -19.32 -4.35
CA LEU A 77 -0.62 -17.89 -4.65
C LEU A 77 -1.15 -17.08 -3.46
N PRO A 78 -0.76 -15.83 -3.31
CA PRO A 78 0.27 -15.09 -4.05
C PRO A 78 1.69 -15.67 -3.87
N HIS A 79 2.52 -15.57 -4.90
CA HIS A 79 3.87 -16.14 -4.90
C HIS A 79 4.87 -15.20 -5.58
N ASP A 80 5.95 -14.91 -4.88
CA ASP A 80 7.09 -14.12 -5.34
C ASP A 80 8.36 -14.99 -5.22
N TRP A 81 8.91 -15.45 -6.36
CA TRP A 81 10.09 -16.31 -6.30
C TRP A 81 11.39 -15.55 -6.08
N SER A 82 11.40 -14.21 -6.31
CA SER A 82 12.62 -13.43 -6.12
C SER A 82 13.03 -13.39 -4.65
N ILE A 83 12.06 -13.23 -3.73
CA ILE A 83 12.35 -13.20 -2.29
C ILE A 83 12.80 -14.58 -1.75
N GLU A 84 12.44 -15.67 -2.44
CA GLU A 84 12.91 -17.03 -2.12
C GLU A 84 14.32 -17.29 -2.67
N GLY A 85 14.86 -16.38 -3.50
CA GLY A 85 16.17 -16.49 -4.11
C GLY A 85 17.31 -16.04 -3.20
N ARG A 86 18.54 -16.42 -3.54
CA ARG A 86 19.72 -16.02 -2.79
C ARG A 86 20.19 -14.63 -3.18
N LEU A 87 20.47 -13.81 -2.19
CA LEU A 87 21.13 -12.54 -2.35
C LEU A 87 22.54 -12.71 -2.93
N SER A 88 22.93 -11.85 -3.88
CA SER A 88 24.25 -11.88 -4.49
C SER A 88 24.72 -10.51 -4.93
N PRO A 89 26.00 -10.12 -4.66
CA PRO A 89 26.56 -8.87 -5.15
C PRO A 89 26.68 -8.79 -6.69
N ALA A 90 26.48 -9.92 -7.39
CA ALA A 90 26.44 -9.96 -8.85
C ALA A 90 25.06 -9.55 -9.42
N LEU A 91 24.05 -9.40 -8.57
CA LEU A 91 22.71 -8.95 -8.93
C LEU A 91 22.56 -7.44 -8.70
N ALA A 92 21.47 -6.85 -9.22
CA ALA A 92 21.30 -5.41 -9.22
C ALA A 92 20.94 -4.84 -7.85
N SER A 93 21.55 -3.72 -7.47
CA SER A 93 21.19 -2.95 -6.27
C SER A 93 19.76 -2.40 -6.33
N SER A 94 19.28 -2.06 -7.53
CA SER A 94 17.91 -1.60 -7.76
C SER A 94 16.87 -2.64 -7.34
N THR A 95 17.17 -3.93 -7.41
CA THR A 95 16.29 -5.04 -6.97
C THR A 95 16.64 -5.58 -5.59
N GLY A 96 17.49 -4.89 -4.82
CA GLY A 96 17.94 -5.37 -3.51
C GLY A 96 18.84 -6.59 -3.58
N TYR A 97 19.56 -6.77 -4.69
CA TYR A 97 20.46 -7.91 -4.95
C TYR A 97 19.74 -9.27 -4.97
N LEU A 98 18.45 -9.27 -5.31
CA LEU A 98 17.61 -10.46 -5.46
C LEU A 98 17.46 -10.84 -6.94
N PRO A 99 17.28 -12.15 -7.25
CA PRO A 99 17.24 -12.61 -8.63
C PRO A 99 15.87 -12.36 -9.30
N GLY A 100 15.89 -12.15 -10.62
CA GLY A 100 14.72 -12.27 -11.48
C GLY A 100 14.67 -13.63 -12.17
N GLY A 101 14.40 -13.64 -13.49
CA GLY A 101 14.43 -14.83 -14.34
C GLY A 101 13.11 -15.13 -15.02
N ILE A 102 12.98 -16.34 -15.56
CA ILE A 102 11.75 -16.85 -16.19
C ILE A 102 11.14 -17.90 -15.27
N GLY A 103 9.85 -17.75 -14.95
CA GLY A 103 9.09 -18.70 -14.15
C GLY A 103 7.88 -19.24 -14.90
N TRP A 104 7.58 -20.52 -14.70
CA TRP A 104 6.40 -21.17 -15.23
C TRP A 104 5.49 -21.63 -14.10
N TYR A 105 4.22 -21.35 -14.25
CA TYR A 105 3.14 -21.80 -13.36
C TYR A 105 2.22 -22.73 -14.10
N HIS A 106 1.72 -23.77 -13.44
CA HIS A 106 0.77 -24.72 -13.99
C HIS A 106 -0.31 -25.02 -12.95
N LYS A 107 -1.56 -25.07 -13.42
CA LYS A 107 -2.70 -25.50 -12.63
C LYS A 107 -3.65 -26.32 -13.48
N THR A 108 -4.15 -27.42 -12.92
CA THR A 108 -5.30 -28.16 -13.46
C THR A 108 -6.55 -27.74 -12.71
N VAL A 109 -7.61 -27.44 -13.45
CA VAL A 109 -8.91 -27.06 -12.90
C VAL A 109 -10.01 -27.84 -13.60
N GLN A 110 -10.97 -28.35 -12.84
CA GLN A 110 -12.17 -28.95 -13.40
C GLN A 110 -13.25 -27.87 -13.58
N ILE A 111 -13.70 -27.69 -14.83
CA ILE A 111 -14.81 -26.77 -15.11
C ILE A 111 -16.09 -27.61 -15.20
N PRO A 112 -17.07 -27.41 -14.30
CA PRO A 112 -18.27 -28.25 -14.24
C PRO A 112 -19.10 -28.23 -15.54
N GLU A 113 -19.66 -29.34 -15.92
CA GLU A 113 -20.58 -29.43 -17.07
C GLU A 113 -21.80 -28.49 -16.91
N SER A 114 -22.25 -28.26 -15.68
CA SER A 114 -23.34 -27.33 -15.36
C SER A 114 -23.07 -25.87 -15.75
N LYS A 115 -21.80 -25.52 -16.03
CA LYS A 115 -21.39 -24.20 -16.48
C LYS A 115 -21.41 -24.05 -18.01
N ARG A 116 -21.75 -25.10 -18.74
CA ARG A 116 -21.89 -25.03 -20.19
C ARG A 116 -22.91 -23.99 -20.62
N GLY A 117 -22.50 -23.09 -21.50
CA GLY A 117 -23.28 -21.93 -21.93
C GLY A 117 -23.04 -20.65 -21.15
N GLU A 118 -22.31 -20.70 -20.03
CA GLU A 118 -21.75 -19.53 -19.40
C GLU A 118 -20.42 -19.13 -20.07
N LYS A 119 -20.02 -17.89 -19.89
CA LYS A 119 -18.68 -17.40 -20.17
C LYS A 119 -17.75 -17.80 -19.04
N VAL A 120 -16.50 -18.10 -19.35
CA VAL A 120 -15.44 -18.41 -18.38
C VAL A 120 -14.29 -17.44 -18.60
N TYR A 121 -14.03 -16.59 -17.59
CA TYR A 121 -12.94 -15.63 -17.63
C TYR A 121 -11.86 -16.03 -16.63
N LEU A 122 -10.60 -15.73 -16.96
CA LEU A 122 -9.46 -15.77 -16.03
C LEU A 122 -9.08 -14.32 -15.69
N TYR A 123 -9.13 -13.97 -14.41
CA TYR A 123 -8.77 -12.67 -13.91
C TYR A 123 -7.53 -12.76 -13.01
N PHE A 124 -6.52 -11.96 -13.34
CA PHE A 124 -5.26 -11.82 -12.61
C PHE A 124 -5.17 -10.43 -12.01
N GLU A 125 -4.92 -10.33 -10.72
CA GLU A 125 -4.78 -9.04 -10.04
C GLU A 125 -3.39 -8.40 -10.25
N GLY A 126 -2.37 -9.20 -10.53
CA GLY A 126 -1.02 -8.74 -10.86
C GLY A 126 -0.06 -9.90 -11.05
N VAL A 127 0.73 -9.82 -12.13
CA VAL A 127 1.77 -10.81 -12.49
C VAL A 127 3.01 -10.05 -12.95
N TYR A 128 4.10 -10.11 -12.21
CA TYR A 128 5.30 -9.35 -12.53
C TYR A 128 6.35 -10.25 -13.21
N ASN A 129 6.67 -10.02 -14.50
CA ASN A 129 6.04 -9.20 -15.52
C ASN A 129 6.03 -9.96 -16.86
N ARG A 130 5.66 -9.30 -17.97
CA ARG A 130 5.61 -9.91 -19.33
C ARG A 130 4.99 -11.30 -19.30
N SER A 131 3.80 -11.40 -18.67
CA SER A 131 3.12 -12.67 -18.47
C SER A 131 2.35 -13.09 -19.70
N GLU A 132 2.51 -14.36 -20.11
CA GLU A 132 1.70 -15.00 -21.17
C GLU A 132 0.89 -16.13 -20.56
N VAL A 133 -0.42 -16.13 -20.82
CA VAL A 133 -1.37 -17.08 -20.24
C VAL A 133 -1.87 -18.05 -21.30
N PHE A 134 -1.92 -19.33 -20.95
CA PHE A 134 -2.38 -20.40 -21.83
C PHE A 134 -3.49 -21.19 -21.14
N VAL A 135 -4.50 -21.61 -21.92
CA VAL A 135 -5.53 -22.59 -21.51
C VAL A 135 -5.52 -23.75 -22.48
N ASN A 136 -5.39 -24.97 -21.96
CA ASN A 136 -5.29 -26.20 -22.77
C ASN A 136 -4.27 -26.05 -23.90
N GLY A 137 -3.13 -25.40 -23.61
CA GLY A 137 -2.04 -25.16 -24.55
C GLY A 137 -2.29 -24.11 -25.62
N LYS A 138 -3.39 -23.33 -25.52
CA LYS A 138 -3.71 -22.22 -26.41
C LYS A 138 -3.45 -20.89 -25.70
N SER A 139 -2.67 -19.99 -26.32
CA SER A 139 -2.37 -18.67 -25.77
C SER A 139 -3.63 -17.80 -25.73
N LEU A 140 -3.86 -17.15 -24.60
CA LEU A 140 -4.89 -16.12 -24.43
C LEU A 140 -4.34 -14.71 -24.71
N GLY A 141 -3.02 -14.56 -24.69
CA GLY A 141 -2.33 -13.28 -24.89
C GLY A 141 -1.24 -13.02 -23.85
N MET A 142 -0.56 -11.90 -24.03
CA MET A 142 0.51 -11.44 -23.15
C MET A 142 0.13 -10.10 -22.54
N ARG A 143 0.42 -9.92 -21.23
CA ARG A 143 0.35 -8.62 -20.53
C ARG A 143 1.75 -8.25 -20.06
N PRO A 144 2.33 -7.15 -20.57
CA PRO A 144 3.70 -6.77 -20.20
C PRO A 144 3.80 -6.09 -18.83
N ASN A 145 2.84 -5.23 -18.47
CA ASN A 145 2.85 -4.49 -17.22
C ASN A 145 2.57 -5.41 -16.02
N GLY A 146 3.48 -5.44 -15.06
CA GLY A 146 3.39 -6.30 -13.88
C GLY A 146 2.42 -5.83 -12.79
N TYR A 147 2.00 -4.57 -12.79
CA TYR A 147 1.20 -3.97 -11.71
C TYR A 147 -0.30 -3.90 -12.00
N ILE A 148 -0.68 -3.99 -13.27
CA ILE A 148 -2.05 -3.81 -13.71
C ILE A 148 -2.80 -5.15 -13.66
N SER A 149 -4.03 -5.12 -13.13
CA SER A 149 -4.94 -6.25 -13.18
C SER A 149 -5.50 -6.43 -14.60
N PHE A 150 -5.66 -7.67 -15.04
CA PHE A 150 -6.12 -7.99 -16.39
C PHE A 150 -6.99 -9.25 -16.43
N MET A 151 -7.75 -9.39 -17.50
CA MET A 151 -8.71 -10.49 -17.67
C MET A 151 -8.69 -11.01 -19.10
N TYR A 152 -8.84 -12.33 -19.25
CA TYR A 152 -8.97 -13.02 -20.54
C TYR A 152 -10.27 -13.82 -20.61
N ASP A 153 -10.96 -13.81 -21.77
CA ASP A 153 -12.04 -14.76 -22.09
C ASP A 153 -11.44 -16.11 -22.46
N ALA A 154 -11.50 -17.06 -21.55
CA ALA A 154 -11.02 -18.43 -21.73
C ALA A 154 -12.06 -19.35 -22.39
N THR A 155 -13.32 -18.92 -22.49
CA THR A 155 -14.46 -19.71 -22.94
C THR A 155 -14.19 -20.53 -24.23
N PRO A 156 -13.51 -19.97 -25.28
CA PRO A 156 -13.30 -20.72 -26.53
C PRO A 156 -12.40 -21.95 -26.39
N PHE A 157 -11.64 -22.03 -25.31
CA PHE A 157 -10.63 -23.09 -25.08
C PHE A 157 -10.98 -24.01 -23.92
N ILE A 158 -12.14 -23.79 -23.25
CA ILE A 158 -12.59 -24.58 -22.10
C ILE A 158 -13.28 -25.87 -22.56
N GLU A 159 -12.90 -26.98 -21.95
CA GLU A 159 -13.59 -28.25 -22.05
C GLU A 159 -14.47 -28.45 -20.80
N PHE A 160 -15.80 -28.23 -20.95
CA PHE A 160 -16.74 -28.41 -19.86
C PHE A 160 -16.87 -29.87 -19.44
N GLY A 161 -17.00 -30.17 -18.15
CA GLY A 161 -17.08 -31.50 -17.57
C GLY A 161 -15.72 -32.24 -17.50
N LYS A 162 -14.62 -31.58 -17.88
CA LYS A 162 -13.28 -32.14 -17.90
C LYS A 162 -12.26 -31.29 -17.14
N ASP A 163 -11.09 -31.86 -16.95
CA ASP A 163 -9.92 -31.14 -16.48
C ASP A 163 -9.39 -30.20 -17.57
N ASN A 164 -9.12 -28.98 -17.21
CA ASN A 164 -8.52 -27.97 -18.05
C ASN A 164 -7.18 -27.54 -17.44
N THR A 165 -6.20 -27.27 -18.27
CA THR A 165 -4.90 -26.78 -17.81
C THR A 165 -4.79 -25.27 -18.01
N ILE A 166 -4.25 -24.59 -17.00
CA ILE A 166 -3.86 -23.18 -17.05
C ILE A 166 -2.34 -23.15 -16.87
N ASP A 167 -1.63 -22.64 -17.87
CA ASP A 167 -0.18 -22.44 -17.80
C ASP A 167 0.10 -20.92 -17.91
N VAL A 168 1.03 -20.41 -17.11
CA VAL A 168 1.44 -19.00 -17.13
C VAL A 168 2.95 -18.94 -17.21
N LYS A 169 3.46 -18.34 -18.28
CA LYS A 169 4.86 -17.93 -18.39
C LYS A 169 5.00 -16.52 -17.85
N VAL A 170 5.99 -16.30 -17.01
CA VAL A 170 6.35 -14.98 -16.49
C VAL A 170 7.81 -14.74 -16.82
N ASP A 171 8.10 -13.67 -17.56
CA ASP A 171 9.45 -13.34 -17.98
C ASP A 171 9.97 -12.07 -17.33
N HIS A 172 10.62 -12.23 -16.20
CA HIS A 172 11.34 -11.17 -15.48
C HIS A 172 12.87 -11.36 -15.59
N SER A 173 13.34 -11.79 -16.76
CA SER A 173 14.79 -11.95 -17.04
C SER A 173 15.52 -10.60 -17.07
N ASN A 174 14.82 -9.52 -17.47
CA ASN A 174 15.28 -8.13 -17.38
C ASN A 174 14.96 -7.55 -15.99
N SER A 175 15.53 -8.13 -14.95
CA SER A 175 15.11 -7.84 -13.56
C SER A 175 15.49 -6.46 -13.02
N ALA A 176 16.51 -5.77 -13.60
CA ALA A 176 16.85 -4.41 -13.24
C ALA A 176 15.97 -3.38 -13.97
N ASP A 177 14.65 -3.57 -13.94
CA ASP A 177 13.66 -2.80 -14.71
C ASP A 177 12.94 -1.73 -13.89
N SER A 178 13.29 -1.59 -12.60
CA SER A 178 12.78 -0.59 -11.67
C SER A 178 13.90 -0.08 -10.75
N ARG A 179 13.67 1.02 -10.03
CA ARG A 179 14.62 1.53 -9.03
C ARG A 179 14.45 0.86 -7.66
N TRP A 180 13.31 0.20 -7.42
CA TRP A 180 12.95 -0.53 -6.19
C TRP A 180 12.68 -2.00 -6.49
N TYR A 181 12.58 -2.81 -5.45
CA TYR A 181 12.23 -4.22 -5.56
C TYR A 181 10.80 -4.41 -6.06
N THR A 182 10.63 -5.15 -7.13
CA THR A 182 9.35 -5.40 -7.78
C THR A 182 8.74 -6.76 -7.46
N GLY A 183 9.58 -7.70 -7.01
CA GLY A 183 9.23 -9.11 -6.95
C GLY A 183 9.12 -9.76 -8.32
N SER A 184 8.77 -11.04 -8.35
CA SER A 184 8.59 -11.80 -9.60
C SER A 184 7.54 -12.88 -9.44
N GLY A 185 6.62 -12.99 -10.40
CA GLY A 185 5.65 -14.07 -10.43
C GLY A 185 4.21 -13.63 -10.33
N ILE A 186 3.33 -14.57 -10.00
CA ILE A 186 1.91 -14.31 -9.73
C ILE A 186 1.80 -13.88 -8.27
N TYR A 187 2.06 -12.61 -8.02
CA TYR A 187 2.21 -12.06 -6.66
C TYR A 187 0.93 -11.47 -6.07
N ARG A 188 -0.20 -11.60 -6.79
CA ARG A 188 -1.56 -11.25 -6.35
C ARG A 188 -2.52 -12.38 -6.67
N ASP A 189 -3.78 -12.22 -6.31
CA ASP A 189 -4.81 -13.26 -6.45
C ASP A 189 -5.17 -13.57 -7.91
N VAL A 190 -5.62 -14.83 -8.15
CA VAL A 190 -6.12 -15.30 -9.43
C VAL A 190 -7.52 -15.89 -9.26
N TRP A 191 -8.41 -15.58 -10.21
CA TRP A 191 -9.81 -15.93 -10.18
C TRP A 191 -10.27 -16.56 -11.49
N ILE A 192 -11.17 -17.52 -11.39
CA ILE A 192 -12.06 -17.92 -12.48
C ILE A 192 -13.38 -17.20 -12.26
N VAL A 193 -13.95 -16.63 -13.32
CA VAL A 193 -15.24 -15.94 -13.25
C VAL A 193 -16.20 -16.61 -14.23
N TYR A 194 -17.31 -17.12 -13.70
CA TYR A 194 -18.40 -17.66 -14.51
C TYR A 194 -19.46 -16.58 -14.70
N ALA A 195 -19.85 -16.29 -15.92
CA ALA A 195 -20.81 -15.24 -16.21
C ALA A 195 -21.83 -15.65 -17.27
N ASN A 196 -23.04 -15.11 -17.15
CA ASN A 196 -24.00 -15.15 -18.22
C ASN A 196 -23.42 -14.51 -19.49
N PRO A 197 -23.72 -14.97 -20.72
CA PRO A 197 -23.30 -14.28 -21.94
C PRO A 197 -23.67 -12.79 -21.98
N ILE A 198 -24.70 -12.40 -21.22
CA ILE A 198 -25.07 -11.02 -20.99
C ILE A 198 -24.77 -10.69 -19.52
N HIS A 199 -23.79 -9.84 -19.26
CA HIS A 199 -23.31 -9.54 -17.91
C HIS A 199 -22.81 -8.09 -17.82
N ILE A 200 -22.64 -7.59 -16.60
CA ILE A 200 -22.00 -6.32 -16.33
C ILE A 200 -20.53 -6.40 -16.81
N ASN A 201 -20.07 -5.40 -17.54
CA ASN A 201 -18.70 -5.39 -18.01
C ASN A 201 -17.70 -5.32 -16.84
N GLN A 202 -16.49 -5.87 -17.00
CA GLN A 202 -15.44 -5.73 -15.97
C GLN A 202 -15.17 -4.26 -15.66
N TRP A 203 -15.25 -3.91 -14.36
CA TRP A 203 -15.22 -2.53 -13.86
C TRP A 203 -16.29 -1.63 -14.52
N GLY A 204 -17.38 -2.23 -14.96
CA GLY A 204 -18.45 -1.57 -15.71
C GLY A 204 -19.40 -0.75 -14.85
N VAL A 205 -19.39 -0.89 -13.52
CA VAL A 205 -20.14 -0.03 -12.60
C VAL A 205 -19.25 1.12 -12.17
N TYR A 206 -19.70 2.36 -12.39
CA TYR A 206 -19.05 3.56 -11.88
C TYR A 206 -20.05 4.36 -11.04
N ALA A 207 -19.75 4.52 -9.75
CA ALA A 207 -20.58 5.22 -8.77
C ALA A 207 -19.79 6.40 -8.18
N TYR A 208 -20.17 7.63 -8.50
CA TYR A 208 -19.51 8.81 -7.99
C TYR A 208 -20.47 9.78 -7.31
N PRO A 209 -20.13 10.26 -6.10
CA PRO A 209 -21.01 11.12 -5.30
C PRO A 209 -20.87 12.58 -5.69
N GLU A 210 -21.97 13.31 -5.61
CA GLU A 210 -22.02 14.75 -5.48
C GLU A 210 -22.76 15.11 -4.19
N VAL A 211 -22.22 16.04 -3.41
CA VAL A 211 -22.86 16.50 -2.17
C VAL A 211 -22.98 18.02 -2.20
N ARG A 212 -24.23 18.52 -2.08
CA ARG A 212 -24.52 19.95 -2.02
C ARG A 212 -25.68 20.19 -1.04
N ASN A 213 -25.55 21.17 -0.17
CA ASN A 213 -26.63 21.60 0.75
C ASN A 213 -27.25 20.43 1.53
N ASN A 214 -26.44 19.56 2.13
CA ASN A 214 -26.87 18.36 2.86
C ASN A 214 -27.67 17.34 2.04
N LYS A 215 -27.61 17.41 0.72
CA LYS A 215 -28.19 16.42 -0.19
C LYS A 215 -27.05 15.73 -0.94
N GLY A 216 -27.03 14.41 -0.89
CA GLY A 216 -26.13 13.57 -1.69
C GLY A 216 -26.85 13.10 -2.94
N VAL A 217 -26.15 13.11 -4.06
CA VAL A 217 -26.55 12.45 -5.31
C VAL A 217 -25.48 11.44 -5.65
N MET A 218 -25.86 10.17 -5.75
CA MET A 218 -24.99 9.12 -6.28
C MET A 218 -25.26 8.99 -7.78
N ASN A 219 -24.34 9.42 -8.60
CA ASN A 219 -24.39 9.25 -10.04
C ASN A 219 -23.84 7.86 -10.38
N ILE A 220 -24.53 7.14 -11.25
CA ILE A 220 -24.25 5.74 -11.55
C ILE A 220 -24.18 5.56 -13.06
N GLU A 221 -23.09 4.98 -13.54
CA GLU A 221 -22.95 4.51 -14.92
C GLU A 221 -22.78 3.00 -14.88
N VAL A 222 -23.52 2.27 -15.71
CA VAL A 222 -23.42 0.81 -15.84
C VAL A 222 -23.18 0.43 -17.29
N GLU A 223 -22.10 -0.31 -17.54
CA GLU A 223 -21.80 -0.93 -18.83
C GLU A 223 -22.24 -2.40 -18.76
N VAL A 224 -23.10 -2.84 -19.70
CA VAL A 224 -23.54 -4.22 -19.85
C VAL A 224 -23.01 -4.77 -21.16
N ASN A 225 -22.30 -5.87 -21.06
CA ASN A 225 -21.72 -6.58 -22.19
C ASN A 225 -22.69 -7.68 -22.67
N ASN A 226 -22.98 -7.74 -23.96
CA ASN A 226 -23.81 -8.77 -24.59
C ASN A 226 -22.96 -9.57 -25.57
N THR A 227 -22.42 -10.70 -25.11
CA THR A 227 -21.63 -11.61 -25.93
C THR A 227 -22.51 -12.71 -26.55
N SER A 228 -23.83 -12.64 -26.39
CA SER A 228 -24.77 -13.57 -27.06
C SER A 228 -24.94 -13.24 -28.54
N GLY A 229 -25.52 -14.17 -29.29
CA GLY A 229 -25.81 -13.96 -30.72
C GLY A 229 -27.06 -13.11 -31.01
N GLU A 230 -27.78 -12.62 -30.00
CA GLU A 230 -29.08 -11.93 -30.14
C GLU A 230 -29.11 -10.60 -29.39
N ASN A 231 -29.88 -9.64 -29.94
CA ASN A 231 -30.17 -8.38 -29.27
C ASN A 231 -31.00 -8.61 -28.00
N SER A 232 -30.75 -7.87 -26.94
CA SER A 232 -31.43 -8.09 -25.66
C SER A 232 -31.98 -6.81 -25.04
N ASN A 233 -33.24 -6.87 -24.64
CA ASN A 233 -33.89 -5.84 -23.83
C ASN A 233 -33.70 -6.16 -22.35
N LEU A 234 -33.04 -5.28 -21.63
CA LEU A 234 -32.64 -5.47 -20.24
C LEU A 234 -33.23 -4.39 -19.33
N THR A 235 -33.41 -4.73 -18.08
CA THR A 235 -33.67 -3.77 -17.01
C THR A 235 -32.48 -3.77 -16.06
N VAL A 236 -31.87 -2.61 -15.82
CA VAL A 236 -30.81 -2.42 -14.84
C VAL A 236 -31.42 -1.77 -13.60
N VAL A 237 -31.25 -2.40 -12.45
CA VAL A 237 -31.70 -1.92 -11.15
C VAL A 237 -30.50 -1.60 -10.29
N ASN A 238 -30.46 -0.39 -9.76
CA ASN A 238 -29.43 0.06 -8.82
C ASN A 238 -30.10 0.35 -7.48
N GLU A 239 -29.62 -0.26 -6.41
CA GLU A 239 -30.11 -0.05 -5.04
C GLU A 239 -28.95 0.25 -4.11
N LEU A 240 -29.04 1.39 -3.39
CA LEU A 240 -28.00 1.87 -2.49
C LEU A 240 -28.36 1.51 -1.05
N PHE A 241 -27.43 0.88 -0.35
CA PHE A 241 -27.58 0.47 1.05
C PHE A 241 -26.61 1.26 1.95
N SER A 242 -27.09 1.67 3.13
CA SER A 242 -26.23 2.24 4.17
C SER A 242 -25.32 1.16 4.78
N ASN A 243 -24.38 1.57 5.64
CA ASN A 243 -23.49 0.65 6.36
C ASN A 243 -24.25 -0.33 7.27
N GLU A 244 -25.43 0.07 7.76
CA GLU A 244 -26.32 -0.80 8.56
C GLU A 244 -27.17 -1.75 7.69
N GLY A 245 -26.95 -1.78 6.36
CA GLY A 245 -27.70 -2.63 5.45
C GLY A 245 -29.12 -2.14 5.12
N LYS A 246 -29.47 -0.88 5.42
CA LYS A 246 -30.76 -0.28 5.08
C LYS A 246 -30.73 0.27 3.66
N SER A 247 -31.74 -0.06 2.83
CA SER A 247 -31.94 0.58 1.54
C SER A 247 -32.24 2.08 1.70
N VAL A 248 -31.43 2.93 1.09
CA VAL A 248 -31.55 4.39 1.14
C VAL A 248 -31.95 5.01 -0.20
N GLY A 249 -32.06 4.19 -1.24
CA GLY A 249 -32.54 4.62 -2.54
C GLY A 249 -32.46 3.50 -3.58
N ARG A 250 -33.40 3.52 -4.52
CA ARG A 250 -33.50 2.56 -5.62
C ARG A 250 -33.91 3.25 -6.90
N VAL A 251 -33.28 2.89 -8.01
CA VAL A 251 -33.62 3.37 -9.36
C VAL A 251 -33.48 2.24 -10.37
N SER A 252 -34.29 2.24 -11.40
CA SER A 252 -34.20 1.27 -12.50
C SER A 252 -34.31 1.97 -13.84
N GLY A 253 -33.69 1.39 -14.87
CA GLY A 253 -33.78 1.85 -16.24
C GLY A 253 -33.77 0.68 -17.21
N LYS A 254 -34.29 0.90 -18.42
CA LYS A 254 -34.28 -0.08 -19.53
C LYS A 254 -33.20 0.25 -20.53
N ILE A 255 -32.54 -0.77 -21.06
CA ILE A 255 -31.51 -0.65 -22.09
C ILE A 255 -31.68 -1.80 -23.10
N ASN A 256 -31.51 -1.49 -24.38
CA ASN A 256 -31.33 -2.49 -25.43
C ASN A 256 -29.84 -2.61 -25.73
N VAL A 257 -29.30 -3.81 -25.71
CA VAL A 257 -27.89 -4.10 -26.02
C VAL A 257 -27.85 -5.05 -27.21
N ASN A 258 -27.28 -4.58 -28.32
CA ASN A 258 -27.14 -5.42 -29.52
C ASN A 258 -26.16 -6.57 -29.29
N ALA A 259 -26.36 -7.66 -30.06
CA ALA A 259 -25.45 -8.81 -30.09
C ALA A 259 -24.01 -8.38 -30.33
N GLY A 260 -23.07 -8.90 -29.56
CA GLY A 260 -21.63 -8.63 -29.65
C GLY A 260 -21.19 -7.23 -29.22
N ASN A 261 -22.07 -6.42 -28.59
CA ASN A 261 -21.78 -5.04 -28.18
C ASN A 261 -21.87 -4.85 -26.66
N THR A 262 -21.31 -3.72 -26.22
CA THR A 262 -21.47 -3.21 -24.84
C THR A 262 -22.43 -2.03 -24.88
N GLY A 263 -23.49 -2.09 -24.06
CA GLY A 263 -24.44 -0.98 -23.84
C GLY A 263 -24.10 -0.22 -22.57
N LYS A 264 -24.38 1.10 -22.54
CA LYS A 264 -24.16 1.96 -21.36
C LYS A 264 -25.47 2.60 -20.93
N ILE A 265 -25.79 2.54 -19.65
CA ILE A 265 -26.95 3.20 -19.03
C ILE A 265 -26.47 4.06 -17.85
N THR A 266 -27.13 5.21 -17.66
CA THR A 266 -26.85 6.14 -16.55
C THR A 266 -28.08 6.28 -15.66
N ALA A 267 -27.85 6.46 -14.36
CA ALA A 267 -28.90 6.70 -13.38
C ALA A 267 -28.38 7.61 -12.26
N SER A 268 -29.28 8.14 -11.43
CA SER A 268 -28.92 8.93 -10.25
C SER A 268 -29.83 8.57 -9.08
N LEU A 269 -29.27 8.50 -7.88
CA LEU A 269 -29.97 8.30 -6.61
C LEU A 269 -29.76 9.49 -5.69
N SER A 270 -30.82 10.03 -5.12
CA SER A 270 -30.73 11.13 -4.15
C SER A 270 -30.86 10.60 -2.72
N VAL A 271 -29.96 11.01 -1.84
CA VAL A 271 -29.99 10.68 -0.41
C VAL A 271 -30.01 11.98 0.39
N ASN A 272 -30.99 12.14 1.26
CA ASN A 272 -31.06 13.30 2.13
C ASN A 272 -30.15 13.11 3.33
N LYS A 273 -29.30 14.12 3.62
CA LYS A 273 -28.35 14.11 4.73
C LYS A 273 -27.51 12.81 4.77
N PRO A 274 -26.77 12.47 3.71
CA PRO A 274 -25.93 11.27 3.72
C PRO A 274 -24.88 11.38 4.81
N ALA A 275 -24.55 10.26 5.46
CA ALA A 275 -23.35 10.17 6.28
C ALA A 275 -22.13 10.25 5.36
N LEU A 276 -21.20 11.18 5.67
CA LEU A 276 -20.04 11.43 4.81
C LEU A 276 -18.85 10.60 5.27
N TRP A 277 -18.16 10.01 4.30
CA TRP A 277 -16.87 9.39 4.55
C TRP A 277 -15.84 10.45 4.93
N ASN A 278 -15.09 10.21 6.00
CA ASN A 278 -13.95 11.05 6.41
C ASN A 278 -12.87 10.19 7.08
N LEU A 279 -11.77 10.82 7.50
CA LEU A 279 -10.59 10.14 8.03
C LEU A 279 -10.81 9.47 9.39
N ASP A 280 -11.68 10.04 10.22
CA ASP A 280 -11.94 9.57 11.59
C ASP A 280 -13.20 8.70 11.67
N ASP A 281 -14.14 8.90 10.75
CA ASP A 281 -15.39 8.16 10.62
C ASP A 281 -15.63 7.80 9.15
N PRO A 282 -15.01 6.71 8.65
CA PRO A 282 -15.03 6.33 7.25
C PRO A 282 -16.31 5.56 6.88
N VAL A 283 -17.44 6.26 6.83
CA VAL A 283 -18.75 5.66 6.51
C VAL A 283 -18.80 5.25 5.05
N LEU A 284 -19.12 3.98 4.82
CA LEU A 284 -19.24 3.36 3.50
C LEU A 284 -20.70 2.97 3.18
N TYR A 285 -21.00 2.94 1.90
CA TYR A 285 -22.27 2.48 1.35
C TYR A 285 -22.00 1.33 0.37
N LYS A 286 -23.01 0.50 0.12
CA LYS A 286 -22.96 -0.56 -0.88
C LYS A 286 -24.01 -0.30 -1.96
N LEU A 287 -23.56 -0.17 -3.20
CA LEU A 287 -24.42 -0.09 -4.39
C LEU A 287 -24.56 -1.50 -4.96
N VAL A 288 -25.78 -2.03 -4.96
CA VAL A 288 -26.11 -3.29 -5.62
C VAL A 288 -26.70 -2.98 -6.98
N THR A 289 -26.01 -3.39 -8.03
CA THR A 289 -26.46 -3.28 -9.43
C THR A 289 -26.89 -4.66 -9.91
N THR A 290 -28.15 -4.79 -10.38
CA THR A 290 -28.74 -6.04 -10.86
C THR A 290 -29.17 -5.87 -12.30
N VAL A 291 -28.81 -6.81 -13.17
CA VAL A 291 -29.27 -6.87 -14.56
C VAL A 291 -30.34 -7.93 -14.67
N LEU A 292 -31.51 -7.51 -15.17
CA LEU A 292 -32.66 -8.38 -15.37
C LEU A 292 -32.96 -8.55 -16.87
N GLN A 293 -33.19 -9.79 -17.32
CA GLN A 293 -33.74 -10.12 -18.63
C GLN A 293 -35.11 -10.80 -18.43
N ASN A 294 -36.17 -10.25 -19.01
CA ASN A 294 -37.56 -10.75 -18.87
C ASN A 294 -37.98 -10.88 -17.39
N GLY A 295 -37.52 -9.94 -16.52
CA GLY A 295 -37.80 -9.94 -15.10
C GLY A 295 -36.98 -10.91 -14.24
N LYS A 296 -36.16 -11.74 -14.84
CA LYS A 296 -35.22 -12.67 -14.15
C LYS A 296 -33.85 -12.06 -14.04
N GLU A 297 -33.24 -12.16 -12.86
CA GLU A 297 -31.85 -11.76 -12.63
C GLU A 297 -30.90 -12.67 -13.44
N ILE A 298 -29.99 -12.04 -14.19
CA ILE A 298 -28.99 -12.71 -15.00
C ILE A 298 -27.56 -12.33 -14.58
N ASP A 299 -27.38 -11.18 -13.92
CA ASP A 299 -26.11 -10.78 -13.35
C ASP A 299 -26.29 -9.75 -12.22
N ARG A 300 -25.30 -9.68 -11.31
CA ARG A 300 -25.27 -8.78 -10.16
C ARG A 300 -23.86 -8.33 -9.84
N SER A 301 -23.73 -7.05 -9.44
CA SER A 301 -22.51 -6.45 -8.89
C SER A 301 -22.79 -5.79 -7.56
N VAL A 302 -21.83 -5.85 -6.64
CA VAL A 302 -21.83 -5.08 -5.39
C VAL A 302 -20.61 -4.15 -5.38
N THR A 303 -20.87 -2.86 -5.42
CA THR A 303 -19.81 -1.82 -5.44
C THR A 303 -19.78 -1.09 -4.11
N THR A 304 -18.65 -1.12 -3.41
CA THR A 304 -18.42 -0.27 -2.24
C THR A 304 -18.20 1.17 -2.70
N THR A 305 -18.85 2.13 -2.04
CA THR A 305 -18.78 3.57 -2.37
C THR A 305 -19.08 4.40 -1.12
N GLY A 306 -19.25 5.70 -1.24
CA GLY A 306 -19.57 6.59 -0.13
C GLY A 306 -19.94 7.99 -0.62
N PHE A 307 -20.17 8.90 0.32
CA PHE A 307 -20.39 10.31 0.03
C PHE A 307 -19.28 11.14 0.64
N ARG A 308 -18.66 12.01 -0.15
CA ARG A 308 -17.65 12.98 0.28
C ARG A 308 -17.50 14.10 -0.73
N THR A 309 -16.85 15.18 -0.35
CA THR A 309 -16.41 16.22 -1.27
C THR A 309 -14.91 16.48 -1.10
N PHE A 310 -14.22 16.68 -2.23
CA PHE A 310 -12.86 17.19 -2.27
C PHE A 310 -12.87 18.58 -2.91
N THR A 311 -12.15 19.52 -2.30
CA THR A 311 -11.94 20.84 -2.86
C THR A 311 -10.44 21.13 -2.89
N PHE A 312 -9.97 21.57 -4.06
CA PHE A 312 -8.60 22.03 -4.25
C PHE A 312 -8.65 23.50 -4.67
N ASP A 313 -7.94 24.32 -3.91
CA ASP A 313 -7.91 25.76 -4.13
C ASP A 313 -6.44 26.24 -4.15
N PRO A 314 -6.02 27.02 -5.15
CA PRO A 314 -4.62 27.43 -5.26
C PRO A 314 -4.14 28.34 -4.11
N ASN A 315 -5.03 28.93 -3.33
CA ASN A 315 -4.68 29.82 -2.21
C ASN A 315 -4.93 29.19 -0.83
N LYS A 316 -5.91 28.27 -0.72
CA LYS A 316 -6.34 27.64 0.55
C LYS A 316 -5.93 26.19 0.69
N GLY A 317 -5.43 25.59 -0.38
CA GLY A 317 -4.99 24.19 -0.39
C GLY A 317 -6.12 23.18 -0.57
N PHE A 318 -6.28 22.22 0.36
CA PHE A 318 -7.20 21.09 0.26
C PHE A 318 -8.26 21.10 1.37
N ALA A 319 -9.50 20.81 0.98
CA ALA A 319 -10.58 20.57 1.95
C ALA A 319 -11.28 19.22 1.68
N LEU A 320 -11.54 18.48 2.76
CA LEU A 320 -12.39 17.30 2.80
C LEU A 320 -13.72 17.69 3.47
N ASN A 321 -14.83 17.46 2.75
CA ASN A 321 -16.19 17.80 3.23
C ASN A 321 -16.32 19.27 3.71
N GLY A 322 -15.65 20.19 3.01
CA GLY A 322 -15.64 21.61 3.34
C GLY A 322 -14.72 22.02 4.49
N LYS A 323 -14.04 21.07 5.14
CA LYS A 323 -13.04 21.35 6.19
C LYS A 323 -11.65 21.43 5.57
N TRP A 324 -11.02 22.62 5.64
CA TRP A 324 -9.64 22.84 5.19
C TRP A 324 -8.67 22.09 6.09
N MET A 325 -7.69 21.39 5.49
CA MET A 325 -6.75 20.57 6.23
C MET A 325 -5.45 20.35 5.44
N LYS A 326 -4.39 19.96 6.14
CA LYS A 326 -3.15 19.52 5.52
C LYS A 326 -3.18 18.01 5.24
N VAL A 327 -2.78 17.62 4.05
CA VAL A 327 -2.47 16.23 3.72
C VAL A 327 -1.10 15.91 4.31
N LYS A 328 -1.10 14.99 5.28
CA LYS A 328 0.06 14.47 6.02
C LYS A 328 0.36 13.08 5.46
N GLY A 329 1.00 13.04 4.30
CA GLY A 329 1.15 11.84 3.49
C GLY A 329 2.53 11.20 3.58
N VAL A 330 2.59 9.96 3.14
CA VAL A 330 3.82 9.18 2.93
C VAL A 330 3.78 8.47 1.58
N CYS A 331 4.94 8.30 0.96
CA CYS A 331 5.14 7.40 -0.16
C CYS A 331 5.26 5.96 0.33
N LEU A 332 4.75 4.98 -0.42
CA LEU A 332 4.75 3.58 -0.01
C LEU A 332 4.95 2.68 -1.22
N HIS A 333 5.95 1.79 -1.15
CA HIS A 333 6.15 0.70 -2.10
C HIS A 333 5.25 -0.51 -1.80
N HIS A 334 5.13 -1.44 -2.75
CA HIS A 334 4.15 -2.53 -2.72
C HIS A 334 4.67 -3.84 -2.10
N GLU A 335 5.87 -3.84 -1.52
CA GLU A 335 6.50 -5.02 -0.90
C GLU A 335 6.45 -4.98 0.65
N ALA A 336 6.75 -6.10 1.29
CA ALA A 336 6.80 -6.22 2.74
C ALA A 336 7.98 -7.09 3.24
N GLY A 337 9.21 -6.62 3.02
CA GLY A 337 10.42 -7.28 3.53
C GLY A 337 10.51 -8.75 3.11
N VAL A 338 10.59 -9.66 4.08
CA VAL A 338 10.70 -11.12 3.82
C VAL A 338 9.49 -11.75 3.11
N LEU A 339 8.38 -11.05 2.97
CA LEU A 339 7.24 -11.50 2.18
C LEU A 339 7.37 -11.12 0.69
N GLY A 340 8.37 -10.30 0.34
CA GLY A 340 8.49 -9.75 -1.01
C GLY A 340 7.25 -8.96 -1.39
N SER A 341 6.83 -9.07 -2.66
CA SER A 341 5.64 -8.41 -3.20
C SER A 341 4.32 -9.17 -2.95
N ALA A 342 4.40 -10.42 -2.47
CA ALA A 342 3.23 -11.24 -2.13
C ALA A 342 2.67 -10.88 -0.74
N VAL A 343 2.15 -9.67 -0.59
CA VAL A 343 1.77 -9.09 0.71
C VAL A 343 0.31 -9.39 1.06
N PRO A 344 0.04 -10.12 2.16
CA PRO A 344 -1.31 -10.41 2.61
C PRO A 344 -2.07 -9.18 3.12
N ARG A 345 -3.40 -9.24 3.03
CA ARG A 345 -4.31 -8.16 3.43
C ARG A 345 -4.08 -7.64 4.86
N ASN A 346 -3.93 -8.53 5.85
CA ASN A 346 -3.72 -8.12 7.25
C ASN A 346 -2.35 -7.45 7.50
N VAL A 347 -1.35 -7.72 6.66
CA VAL A 347 -0.08 -6.99 6.71
C VAL A 347 -0.27 -5.55 6.22
N TRP A 348 -1.01 -5.34 5.13
CA TRP A 348 -1.41 -4.00 4.69
C TRP A 348 -2.23 -3.27 5.76
N GLU A 349 -3.23 -3.93 6.35
CA GLU A 349 -4.06 -3.34 7.41
C GLU A 349 -3.21 -2.85 8.58
N SER A 350 -2.28 -3.66 9.04
CA SER A 350 -1.36 -3.31 10.11
C SER A 350 -0.44 -2.13 9.77
N ARG A 351 0.11 -2.08 8.54
CA ARG A 351 0.94 -0.96 8.07
C ARG A 351 0.16 0.36 8.03
N ILE A 352 -1.04 0.32 7.46
CA ILE A 352 -1.93 1.50 7.39
C ILE A 352 -2.29 1.99 8.80
N GLN A 353 -2.62 1.07 9.73
CA GLN A 353 -2.91 1.41 11.12
C GLN A 353 -1.69 2.01 11.84
N ALA A 354 -0.50 1.45 11.64
CA ALA A 354 0.74 1.97 12.24
C ALA A 354 1.04 3.40 11.71
N LEU A 355 0.93 3.63 10.41
CA LEU A 355 1.09 4.97 9.83
C LEU A 355 0.04 5.95 10.35
N LYS A 356 -1.22 5.52 10.43
CA LYS A 356 -2.30 6.35 10.99
C LYS A 356 -2.06 6.71 12.46
N SER A 357 -1.49 5.80 13.24
CA SER A 357 -1.20 6.01 14.67
C SER A 357 -0.19 7.15 14.91
N ILE A 358 0.69 7.43 13.95
CA ILE A 358 1.66 8.52 14.01
C ILE A 358 1.18 9.80 13.31
N GLY A 359 -0.13 9.89 12.98
CA GLY A 359 -0.75 11.09 12.43
C GLY A 359 -0.73 11.17 10.89
N CYS A 360 -0.32 10.12 10.18
CA CYS A 360 -0.45 10.03 8.73
C CYS A 360 -1.93 9.94 8.33
N ASN A 361 -2.33 10.66 7.28
CA ASN A 361 -3.70 10.67 6.77
C ASN A 361 -3.80 10.40 5.26
N ALA A 362 -2.67 10.21 4.57
CA ALA A 362 -2.63 9.93 3.14
C ALA A 362 -1.45 9.03 2.76
N ILE A 363 -1.64 8.22 1.71
CA ILE A 363 -0.59 7.41 1.10
C ILE A 363 -0.53 7.71 -0.39
N ARG A 364 0.68 7.91 -0.93
CA ARG A 364 0.99 7.92 -2.36
C ARG A 364 1.55 6.56 -2.73
N THR A 365 0.93 5.90 -3.72
CA THR A 365 1.35 4.58 -4.19
C THR A 365 2.56 4.74 -5.11
N SER A 366 3.76 4.60 -4.57
CA SER A 366 5.03 4.87 -5.29
C SER A 366 5.54 3.62 -6.00
N HIS A 367 5.74 3.61 -7.29
CA HIS A 367 5.23 4.51 -8.32
C HIS A 367 4.39 3.65 -9.26
N ASN A 368 3.41 2.94 -8.71
CA ASN A 368 2.58 1.94 -9.39
C ASN A 368 1.28 1.65 -8.60
N PRO A 369 0.25 1.11 -9.23
CA PRO A 369 -0.96 0.70 -8.54
C PRO A 369 -0.70 -0.45 -7.55
N MET A 370 -1.31 -0.36 -6.37
CA MET A 370 -1.26 -1.39 -5.33
C MET A 370 -2.22 -2.55 -5.61
N ALA A 371 -2.14 -3.59 -4.76
CA ALA A 371 -3.13 -4.66 -4.74
C ALA A 371 -4.52 -4.09 -4.43
N PRO A 372 -5.61 -4.65 -5.00
CA PRO A 372 -6.96 -4.16 -4.76
C PRO A 372 -7.34 -4.08 -3.27
N ASP A 373 -6.96 -5.07 -2.47
CA ASP A 373 -7.18 -5.09 -1.01
C ASP A 373 -6.65 -3.85 -0.28
N PHE A 374 -5.58 -3.24 -0.78
CA PHE A 374 -5.00 -2.03 -0.19
C PHE A 374 -5.98 -0.85 -0.24
N TYR A 375 -6.68 -0.66 -1.36
CA TYR A 375 -7.65 0.43 -1.50
C TYR A 375 -8.91 0.19 -0.66
N ASP A 376 -9.40 -1.06 -0.60
CA ASP A 376 -10.49 -1.44 0.31
C ASP A 376 -10.16 -1.11 1.77
N LEU A 377 -8.91 -1.38 2.18
CA LEU A 377 -8.44 -1.04 3.53
C LEU A 377 -8.34 0.46 3.74
N CYS A 378 -7.86 1.23 2.76
CA CYS A 378 -7.83 2.69 2.83
C CYS A 378 -9.24 3.28 2.94
N ASP A 379 -10.21 2.75 2.19
CA ASP A 379 -11.63 3.12 2.31
C ASP A 379 -12.16 2.85 3.72
N LYS A 380 -11.91 1.65 4.25
CA LYS A 380 -12.38 1.17 5.56
C LYS A 380 -11.73 1.90 6.73
N LEU A 381 -10.45 2.21 6.62
CA LEU A 381 -9.66 2.79 7.71
C LEU A 381 -9.60 4.32 7.68
N GLY A 382 -10.14 4.97 6.66
CA GLY A 382 -10.11 6.41 6.51
C GLY A 382 -8.70 6.93 6.21
N MET A 383 -8.09 6.46 5.10
CA MET A 383 -6.79 6.87 4.61
C MET A 383 -6.92 7.39 3.17
N LEU A 384 -6.56 8.64 2.92
CA LEU A 384 -6.55 9.18 1.55
C LEU A 384 -5.50 8.48 0.69
N VAL A 385 -5.79 8.29 -0.60
CA VAL A 385 -4.86 7.67 -1.55
C VAL A 385 -4.64 8.57 -2.75
N LEU A 386 -3.37 8.90 -3.02
CA LEU A 386 -2.90 9.43 -4.27
C LEU A 386 -2.43 8.23 -5.09
N ASN A 387 -3.24 7.83 -6.09
CA ASN A 387 -2.98 6.62 -6.86
C ASN A 387 -2.11 6.94 -8.08
N GLU A 388 -0.92 6.34 -8.14
CA GLU A 388 0.09 6.64 -9.15
C GLU A 388 0.30 5.47 -10.11
N ALA A 389 0.54 5.81 -11.40
CA ALA A 389 0.61 4.84 -12.49
C ALA A 389 2.04 4.48 -12.90
N TYR A 390 2.94 5.47 -13.01
CA TYR A 390 4.21 5.30 -13.70
C TYR A 390 5.38 6.01 -13.02
N ASP A 391 6.58 5.38 -13.07
CA ASP A 391 7.88 6.00 -12.75
C ASP A 391 8.62 6.50 -14.00
N GLU A 392 8.31 5.93 -15.17
CA GLU A 392 8.91 6.32 -16.45
C GLU A 392 7.85 6.25 -17.56
N TRP A 393 8.11 6.99 -18.67
CA TRP A 393 7.24 6.98 -19.86
C TRP A 393 7.95 6.33 -21.05
N GLU A 394 8.03 7.01 -22.17
CA GLU A 394 8.55 6.52 -23.46
C GLU A 394 10.06 6.30 -23.52
N PHE A 395 10.83 6.79 -22.55
CA PHE A 395 12.28 6.64 -22.47
C PHE A 395 12.69 6.10 -21.09
N PRO A 396 13.77 5.29 -21.02
CA PRO A 396 14.20 4.69 -19.77
C PRO A 396 14.89 5.68 -18.86
N LYS A 397 14.63 5.54 -17.55
CA LYS A 397 15.42 6.14 -16.49
C LYS A 397 16.58 5.21 -16.11
N ARG A 398 17.59 5.74 -15.42
CA ARG A 398 18.72 4.94 -14.92
C ARG A 398 18.30 4.01 -13.80
N LYS A 399 18.72 2.74 -13.86
CA LYS A 399 18.58 1.74 -12.80
C LYS A 399 19.97 1.29 -12.38
N TRP A 400 20.34 1.51 -11.13
CA TRP A 400 21.69 1.25 -10.64
C TRP A 400 21.93 -0.24 -10.38
N LEU A 401 23.05 -0.76 -10.87
CA LEU A 401 23.41 -2.18 -10.76
C LEU A 401 24.28 -2.46 -9.54
N GLU A 402 25.32 -1.66 -9.33
CA GLU A 402 26.31 -1.87 -8.25
C GLU A 402 25.85 -1.23 -6.94
N GLY A 403 25.28 -0.06 -6.99
CA GLY A 403 24.78 0.74 -5.87
C GLY A 403 24.17 2.03 -6.38
N TRP A 404 23.36 2.70 -5.57
CA TRP A 404 22.70 3.92 -5.96
C TRP A 404 23.70 5.02 -6.32
N ASN A 405 23.65 5.51 -7.57
CA ASN A 405 24.62 6.43 -8.18
C ASN A 405 26.06 5.88 -8.24
N VAL A 406 26.24 4.56 -8.25
CA VAL A 406 27.55 3.90 -8.34
C VAL A 406 27.62 3.02 -9.58
N GLY A 407 28.72 3.12 -10.32
CA GLY A 407 28.97 2.31 -11.50
C GLY A 407 28.17 2.72 -12.73
N VAL A 408 27.94 1.78 -13.65
CA VAL A 408 27.20 1.98 -14.89
C VAL A 408 25.75 1.58 -14.66
N PRO A 409 24.77 2.47 -14.96
CA PRO A 409 23.35 2.12 -14.82
C PRO A 409 22.88 1.18 -15.93
N GLY A 410 21.88 0.34 -15.62
CA GLY A 410 21.02 -0.32 -16.59
C GLY A 410 19.88 0.59 -17.07
N TYR A 411 19.28 0.21 -18.21
CA TYR A 411 18.17 0.95 -18.83
C TYR A 411 16.99 0.06 -19.18
N GLN A 412 16.86 -1.09 -18.51
CA GLN A 412 15.66 -1.94 -18.61
C GLN A 412 14.49 -1.23 -17.95
N GLY A 413 13.28 -1.48 -18.41
CA GLY A 413 12.10 -0.86 -17.77
C GLY A 413 10.80 -1.00 -18.53
N SER A 414 9.78 -0.32 -18.02
CA SER A 414 8.44 -0.34 -18.59
C SER A 414 8.30 0.53 -19.84
N TYR A 415 9.28 1.37 -20.14
CA TYR A 415 9.30 2.24 -21.30
C TYR A 415 9.18 1.46 -22.64
N ASP A 416 9.69 0.22 -22.71
CA ASP A 416 9.71 -0.62 -23.92
C ASP A 416 8.30 -1.04 -24.39
N PHE A 417 7.29 -0.93 -23.53
CA PHE A 417 5.89 -1.18 -23.88
C PHE A 417 4.97 0.02 -23.63
N PHE A 418 5.51 1.15 -23.18
CA PHE A 418 4.70 2.33 -22.82
C PHE A 418 3.89 2.90 -24.00
N GLU A 419 4.48 2.99 -25.20
CA GLU A 419 3.79 3.55 -26.36
C GLU A 419 2.54 2.74 -26.75
N GLU A 420 2.62 1.41 -26.68
CA GLU A 420 1.48 0.52 -27.00
C GLU A 420 0.50 0.40 -25.83
N TRP A 421 1.00 0.29 -24.60
CA TRP A 421 0.22 -0.11 -23.43
C TRP A 421 -0.07 1.02 -22.44
N GLY A 422 0.67 2.12 -22.45
CA GLY A 422 0.56 3.15 -21.40
C GLY A 422 -0.86 3.69 -21.22
N GLU A 423 -1.57 4.04 -22.31
CA GLU A 423 -2.95 4.52 -22.20
C GLU A 423 -3.94 3.41 -21.78
N LYS A 424 -3.71 2.16 -22.21
CA LYS A 424 -4.53 1.00 -21.84
C LYS A 424 -4.35 0.68 -20.34
N ASP A 425 -3.10 0.68 -19.88
CA ASP A 425 -2.75 0.40 -18.46
C ASP A 425 -3.32 1.47 -17.53
N LEU A 426 -3.20 2.75 -17.90
CA LEU A 426 -3.77 3.85 -17.15
C LEU A 426 -5.31 3.78 -17.12
N ALA A 427 -5.94 3.44 -18.25
CA ALA A 427 -7.39 3.24 -18.32
C ALA A 427 -7.85 2.11 -17.39
N ASP A 428 -7.14 0.98 -17.38
CA ASP A 428 -7.46 -0.17 -16.52
C ASP A 428 -7.27 0.18 -15.04
N MET A 429 -6.20 0.89 -14.66
CA MET A 429 -5.99 1.38 -13.29
C MET A 429 -7.16 2.29 -12.86
N VAL A 430 -7.51 3.29 -13.65
CA VAL A 430 -8.58 4.23 -13.30
C VAL A 430 -9.92 3.51 -13.22
N ARG A 431 -10.27 2.65 -14.19
CA ARG A 431 -11.53 1.89 -14.19
C ARG A 431 -11.63 0.97 -12.99
N ARG A 432 -10.54 0.28 -12.60
CA ARG A 432 -10.49 -0.59 -11.44
C ARG A 432 -10.74 0.17 -10.14
N ASP A 433 -10.05 1.32 -9.98
CA ASP A 433 -9.95 1.97 -8.67
C ASP A 433 -10.88 3.20 -8.51
N ARG A 434 -11.62 3.64 -9.54
CA ARG A 434 -12.45 4.87 -9.51
C ARG A 434 -13.61 4.83 -8.53
N ASN A 435 -14.03 3.66 -8.06
CA ASN A 435 -15.09 3.53 -7.04
C ASN A 435 -14.57 3.69 -5.60
N HIS A 436 -13.25 3.58 -5.37
CA HIS A 436 -12.67 3.77 -4.05
C HIS A 436 -12.81 5.22 -3.59
N ILE A 437 -13.53 5.38 -2.47
CA ILE A 437 -13.86 6.70 -1.92
C ILE A 437 -12.61 7.43 -1.37
N SER A 438 -11.61 6.68 -0.93
CA SER A 438 -10.32 7.16 -0.42
C SER A 438 -9.40 7.75 -1.49
N VAL A 439 -9.51 7.31 -2.75
CA VAL A 439 -8.72 7.85 -3.86
C VAL A 439 -9.14 9.30 -4.11
N PHE A 440 -8.21 10.26 -3.96
CA PHE A 440 -8.51 11.67 -4.09
C PHE A 440 -7.87 12.36 -5.31
N ALA A 441 -6.83 11.74 -5.91
CA ALA A 441 -6.16 12.22 -7.10
C ALA A 441 -5.50 11.06 -7.87
N TRP A 442 -5.30 11.26 -9.18
CA TRP A 442 -4.64 10.34 -10.10
C TRP A 442 -3.29 10.90 -10.53
N SER A 443 -2.20 10.23 -10.18
CA SER A 443 -0.86 10.61 -10.61
C SER A 443 -0.46 9.84 -11.87
N ILE A 444 -0.11 10.58 -12.91
CA ILE A 444 0.22 10.03 -14.22
C ILE A 444 1.72 9.80 -14.44
N GLY A 445 2.57 10.22 -13.48
CA GLY A 445 4.01 10.03 -13.60
C GLY A 445 4.78 10.53 -12.40
N ASN A 446 5.91 9.87 -12.12
CA ASN A 446 6.89 10.26 -11.12
C ASN A 446 8.21 10.63 -11.79
N GLU A 447 8.74 11.83 -11.50
CA GLU A 447 10.08 12.24 -11.91
C GLU A 447 10.43 11.94 -13.37
N VAL A 448 9.44 11.95 -14.26
CA VAL A 448 9.66 11.75 -15.70
C VAL A 448 10.42 12.92 -16.31
N ASP A 449 10.43 14.06 -15.62
CA ASP A 449 11.13 15.30 -15.92
C ASP A 449 12.49 15.42 -15.22
N TYR A 450 13.07 14.29 -14.78
CA TYR A 450 14.36 14.33 -14.12
C TYR A 450 15.44 14.87 -15.08
N PRO A 451 16.19 15.94 -14.74
CA PRO A 451 17.11 16.58 -15.67
C PRO A 451 18.17 15.62 -16.24
N ASN A 452 18.21 15.46 -17.57
CA ASN A 452 19.08 14.54 -18.28
C ASN A 452 18.90 13.04 -17.92
N ASP A 453 17.72 12.67 -17.43
CA ASP A 453 17.38 11.27 -17.14
C ASP A 453 15.88 10.97 -17.44
N PRO A 454 15.47 10.86 -18.73
CA PRO A 454 16.31 11.03 -19.92
C PRO A 454 16.24 12.42 -20.58
N TYR A 455 15.25 13.27 -20.24
CA TYR A 455 14.94 14.50 -20.98
C TYR A 455 15.90 15.66 -20.68
N SER A 456 16.14 16.50 -21.68
CA SER A 456 16.97 17.69 -21.56
C SER A 456 16.29 18.92 -22.17
N HIS A 457 16.64 20.12 -21.69
CA HIS A 457 16.12 21.39 -22.17
C HIS A 457 17.21 22.46 -22.12
N PRO A 458 17.22 23.46 -23.04
CA PRO A 458 18.22 24.53 -23.02
C PRO A 458 18.35 25.30 -21.70
N VAL A 459 17.28 25.37 -20.89
CA VAL A 459 17.32 26.01 -19.55
C VAL A 459 18.37 25.40 -18.62
N LEU A 460 18.83 24.17 -18.89
CA LEU A 460 19.85 23.47 -18.10
C LEU A 460 21.27 23.96 -18.40
N ASP A 461 21.46 24.77 -19.48
CA ASP A 461 22.78 25.25 -19.83
C ASP A 461 23.34 26.17 -18.74
N GLY A 462 24.60 25.91 -18.33
CA GLY A 462 25.25 26.63 -17.23
C GLY A 462 24.70 26.37 -15.82
N LYS A 463 23.66 25.53 -15.63
CA LYS A 463 23.08 25.19 -14.31
C LYS A 463 23.89 24.13 -13.60
N LYS A 464 24.07 24.28 -12.29
CA LYS A 464 24.90 23.39 -11.44
C LYS A 464 24.13 22.71 -10.31
N GLY A 465 22.82 22.51 -10.45
CA GLY A 465 22.01 21.72 -9.50
C GLY A 465 21.46 22.44 -8.28
N GLU A 466 21.79 23.72 -8.04
CA GLU A 466 21.27 24.48 -6.88
C GLU A 466 20.05 25.37 -7.23
N ASP A 467 19.76 25.55 -8.50
CA ASP A 467 18.72 26.46 -8.98
C ASP A 467 17.36 25.77 -9.16
N GLY A 468 16.78 25.23 -8.10
CA GLY A 468 15.49 24.52 -8.14
C GLY A 468 15.61 23.05 -8.59
N PHE A 469 16.80 22.49 -8.54
CA PHE A 469 17.08 21.09 -8.76
C PHE A 469 17.69 20.48 -7.51
N THR A 470 17.14 19.41 -7.01
CA THR A 470 17.66 18.71 -5.82
C THR A 470 18.74 17.69 -6.15
N GLN A 471 18.94 17.41 -7.43
CA GLN A 471 19.90 16.45 -7.94
C GLN A 471 20.92 17.14 -8.84
N PRO A 472 22.16 16.65 -8.91
CA PRO A 472 23.17 17.21 -9.81
C PRO A 472 22.68 17.20 -11.25
N ILE A 473 22.75 18.36 -11.93
CA ILE A 473 22.54 18.42 -13.38
C ILE A 473 23.82 17.89 -14.02
N PHE A 474 23.83 16.62 -14.40
CA PHE A 474 24.99 16.02 -15.05
C PHE A 474 25.18 16.57 -16.47
N GLY A 475 26.18 17.46 -16.63
CA GLY A 475 26.64 17.92 -17.94
C GLY A 475 25.82 19.02 -18.63
N GLY A 476 24.97 19.75 -17.90
CA GLY A 476 24.17 20.85 -18.46
C GLY A 476 23.21 20.41 -19.56
N TYR A 477 22.94 21.27 -20.54
CA TYR A 477 22.07 20.93 -21.68
C TYR A 477 22.71 19.90 -22.62
N LYS A 478 21.97 18.87 -22.96
CA LYS A 478 22.38 17.77 -23.86
C LYS A 478 21.50 17.75 -25.11
N LYS A 479 22.04 18.24 -26.23
CA LYS A 479 21.31 18.36 -27.51
C LYS A 479 20.84 17.02 -28.06
N ASP A 480 21.56 15.93 -27.78
CA ASP A 480 21.25 14.58 -28.29
C ASP A 480 20.31 13.81 -27.37
N ALA A 481 19.93 14.37 -26.22
CA ALA A 481 18.92 13.77 -25.33
C ALA A 481 17.50 14.10 -25.82
N PRO A 482 16.50 13.30 -25.43
CA PRO A 482 15.09 13.60 -25.71
C PRO A 482 14.71 15.00 -25.24
N ASP A 483 13.99 15.75 -26.08
CA ASP A 483 13.53 17.10 -25.75
C ASP A 483 12.44 17.06 -24.68
N ALA A 484 12.61 17.82 -23.60
CA ALA A 484 11.66 17.93 -22.50
C ALA A 484 10.29 18.52 -22.94
N MET A 485 10.21 19.21 -24.08
CA MET A 485 8.92 19.70 -24.62
C MET A 485 7.91 18.58 -24.87
N ARG A 486 8.36 17.35 -25.15
CA ARG A 486 7.51 16.15 -25.32
C ARG A 486 6.68 15.80 -24.09
N LEU A 487 7.15 16.16 -22.90
CA LEU A 487 6.46 15.86 -21.62
C LEU A 487 5.05 16.47 -21.57
N GLY A 488 4.87 17.66 -22.14
CA GLY A 488 3.57 18.32 -22.22
C GLY A 488 2.53 17.53 -23.02
N ASP A 489 2.93 17.00 -24.18
CA ASP A 489 2.03 16.24 -25.06
C ASP A 489 1.67 14.88 -24.46
N ILE A 490 2.63 14.17 -23.86
CA ILE A 490 2.38 12.90 -23.18
C ILE A 490 1.43 13.13 -22.00
N ALA A 491 1.69 14.16 -21.18
CA ALA A 491 0.84 14.47 -20.03
C ALA A 491 -0.61 14.79 -20.43
N LYS A 492 -0.82 15.55 -21.52
CA LYS A 492 -2.17 15.83 -22.05
C LYS A 492 -2.89 14.56 -22.47
N ARG A 493 -2.20 13.64 -23.18
CA ARG A 493 -2.77 12.35 -23.59
C ARG A 493 -3.19 11.53 -22.35
N LEU A 494 -2.30 11.38 -21.37
CA LEU A 494 -2.57 10.61 -20.15
C LEU A 494 -3.67 11.25 -19.29
N ALA A 495 -3.67 12.58 -19.14
CA ALA A 495 -4.73 13.31 -18.44
C ALA A 495 -6.09 13.11 -19.12
N ALA A 496 -6.14 13.10 -20.46
CA ALA A 496 -7.36 12.83 -21.21
C ALA A 496 -7.89 11.41 -20.98
N VAL A 497 -7.02 10.41 -20.86
CA VAL A 497 -7.40 9.03 -20.48
C VAL A 497 -8.05 9.00 -19.09
N VAL A 498 -7.44 9.64 -18.09
CA VAL A 498 -8.04 9.75 -16.75
C VAL A 498 -9.43 10.39 -16.82
N LYS A 499 -9.55 11.56 -17.46
CA LYS A 499 -10.82 12.32 -17.55
C LYS A 499 -11.92 11.60 -18.34
N LYS A 500 -11.55 10.71 -19.25
CA LYS A 500 -12.51 9.84 -19.95
C LYS A 500 -13.23 8.89 -18.99
N TYR A 501 -12.55 8.37 -17.97
CA TYR A 501 -13.08 7.35 -17.07
C TYR A 501 -13.42 7.87 -15.67
N ASP A 502 -12.80 8.97 -15.24
CA ASP A 502 -13.12 9.66 -13.98
C ASP A 502 -13.00 11.19 -14.12
N LYS A 503 -14.16 11.85 -14.17
CA LYS A 503 -14.25 13.32 -14.23
C LYS A 503 -14.28 13.98 -12.84
N SER A 504 -14.41 13.19 -11.79
CA SER A 504 -14.65 13.67 -10.42
C SER A 504 -13.38 14.02 -9.64
N ARG A 505 -12.21 13.54 -10.10
CA ARG A 505 -10.92 13.71 -9.41
C ARG A 505 -9.89 14.40 -10.29
N PRO A 506 -8.95 15.15 -9.69
CA PRO A 506 -7.87 15.79 -10.41
C PRO A 506 -6.79 14.82 -10.87
N THR A 507 -6.08 15.20 -11.91
CA THR A 507 -4.81 14.61 -12.34
C THR A 507 -3.64 15.33 -11.71
N THR A 508 -2.55 14.60 -11.43
CA THR A 508 -1.30 15.12 -10.88
C THR A 508 -0.09 14.34 -11.41
N ALA A 509 1.10 14.80 -11.06
CA ALA A 509 2.36 14.10 -11.24
C ALA A 509 3.39 14.60 -10.22
N GLY A 510 4.44 13.82 -9.94
CA GLY A 510 5.59 14.22 -9.13
C GLY A 510 6.71 14.78 -10.02
N LEU A 511 6.95 16.09 -9.94
CA LEU A 511 7.96 16.80 -10.75
C LEU A 511 9.29 16.87 -9.99
N ALA A 512 10.35 16.33 -10.59
CA ALA A 512 11.72 16.43 -10.08
C ALA A 512 12.47 17.65 -10.61
N GLY A 513 12.25 17.98 -11.87
CA GLY A 513 12.87 19.10 -12.58
C GLY A 513 11.95 20.29 -12.72
N VAL A 514 11.37 20.82 -11.62
CA VAL A 514 10.35 21.88 -11.66
C VAL A 514 10.76 23.08 -12.53
N THR A 515 12.01 23.54 -12.41
CA THR A 515 12.53 24.65 -13.22
C THR A 515 12.50 24.32 -14.72
N MET A 516 12.88 23.11 -15.12
CA MET A 516 12.83 22.64 -16.51
C MET A 516 11.37 22.44 -16.96
N SER A 517 10.55 21.83 -16.14
CA SER A 517 9.13 21.59 -16.45
C SER A 517 8.32 22.87 -16.61
N ASN A 518 8.68 23.94 -15.90
CA ASN A 518 8.05 25.26 -16.03
C ASN A 518 8.27 25.90 -17.42
N GLU A 519 9.28 25.45 -18.17
CA GLU A 519 9.52 25.87 -19.57
C GLU A 519 8.72 25.04 -20.58
N THR A 520 7.97 24.04 -20.11
CA THR A 520 7.16 23.13 -20.95
C THR A 520 5.67 23.27 -20.61
N GLU A 521 4.81 22.62 -21.40
CA GLU A 521 3.37 22.55 -21.11
C GLU A 521 3.02 21.48 -20.05
N TYR A 522 4.01 20.74 -19.53
CA TYR A 522 3.77 19.61 -18.60
C TYR A 522 3.02 20.00 -17.32
N PRO A 523 3.43 21.01 -16.53
CA PRO A 523 2.67 21.41 -15.35
C PRO A 523 1.28 21.98 -15.66
N GLY A 524 1.10 22.51 -16.89
CA GLY A 524 -0.20 23.01 -17.37
C GLY A 524 -1.17 21.93 -17.85
N ALA A 525 -0.67 20.72 -18.12
CA ALA A 525 -1.45 19.59 -18.60
C ALA A 525 -2.11 18.79 -17.45
N ILE A 526 -1.74 19.03 -16.19
CA ILE A 526 -2.26 18.39 -14.99
C ILE A 526 -3.01 19.41 -14.10
N ASP A 527 -3.99 18.93 -13.33
CA ASP A 527 -4.82 19.81 -12.48
C ASP A 527 -4.05 20.27 -11.23
N ILE A 528 -3.15 19.46 -10.71
CA ILE A 528 -2.39 19.68 -9.48
C ILE A 528 -0.92 19.34 -9.72
N ALA A 529 0.01 20.21 -9.34
CA ALA A 529 1.44 20.00 -9.50
C ALA A 529 2.10 19.53 -8.21
N GLY A 530 2.65 18.32 -8.22
CA GLY A 530 3.46 17.78 -7.15
C GLY A 530 4.93 18.15 -7.34
N TYR A 531 5.60 18.60 -6.28
CA TYR A 531 7.01 18.99 -6.32
C TYR A 531 7.82 18.01 -5.48
N ASN A 532 8.80 17.34 -6.10
CA ASN A 532 9.72 16.46 -5.40
C ASN A 532 10.92 17.27 -4.92
N TYR A 533 11.10 17.39 -3.58
CA TYR A 533 12.24 18.01 -2.89
C TYR A 533 12.56 19.47 -3.28
N THR A 534 11.61 20.21 -3.83
CA THR A 534 11.79 21.59 -4.33
C THR A 534 10.93 22.61 -3.59
N GLU A 535 10.90 22.51 -2.27
CA GLU A 535 10.13 23.41 -1.37
C GLU A 535 10.54 24.86 -1.50
N SER A 536 11.78 25.13 -1.96
CA SER A 536 12.32 26.47 -2.18
C SER A 536 11.56 27.24 -3.27
N LEU A 537 10.92 26.54 -4.22
CA LEU A 537 10.17 27.16 -5.29
C LEU A 537 8.70 27.46 -4.98
N TYR A 538 8.17 27.03 -3.82
CA TYR A 538 6.75 27.16 -3.50
C TYR A 538 6.25 28.62 -3.57
N ASP A 539 6.97 29.57 -2.97
CA ASP A 539 6.55 30.98 -2.92
C ASP A 539 6.70 31.69 -4.27
N GLU A 540 7.75 31.38 -5.01
CA GLU A 540 8.02 31.96 -6.32
C GLU A 540 6.99 31.46 -7.34
N ASP A 541 6.79 30.16 -7.42
CA ASP A 541 5.87 29.55 -8.37
C ASP A 541 4.41 29.86 -8.06
N HIS A 542 4.04 29.98 -6.77
CA HIS A 542 2.70 30.43 -6.41
C HIS A 542 2.41 31.86 -6.92
N LYS A 543 3.40 32.77 -6.89
CA LYS A 543 3.28 34.12 -7.43
C LYS A 543 3.24 34.11 -8.97
N LYS A 544 4.12 33.32 -9.60
CA LYS A 544 4.26 33.24 -11.05
C LYS A 544 3.06 32.52 -11.70
N TYR A 545 2.51 31.52 -11.00
CA TYR A 545 1.40 30.68 -11.50
C TYR A 545 0.23 30.65 -10.50
N PRO A 546 -0.52 31.75 -10.32
CA PRO A 546 -1.47 31.93 -9.21
C PRO A 546 -2.69 30.99 -9.26
N ARG A 547 -2.90 30.25 -10.35
CA ARG A 547 -3.96 29.24 -10.47
C ARG A 547 -3.47 27.82 -10.23
N ARG A 548 -2.16 27.62 -10.07
CA ARG A 548 -1.56 26.31 -9.84
C ARG A 548 -1.79 25.86 -8.41
N VAL A 549 -2.41 24.70 -8.22
CA VAL A 549 -2.46 24.02 -6.93
C VAL A 549 -1.16 23.25 -6.73
N ILE A 550 -0.46 23.49 -5.61
CA ILE A 550 0.88 22.93 -5.36
C ILE A 550 0.88 22.09 -4.08
N TYR A 551 1.65 21.00 -4.09
CA TYR A 551 1.97 20.19 -2.92
C TYR A 551 3.35 19.54 -3.05
N GLY A 552 3.90 19.03 -1.92
CA GLY A 552 5.10 18.20 -1.93
C GLY A 552 4.77 16.76 -2.23
N SER A 553 5.05 16.30 -3.45
CA SER A 553 4.82 14.90 -3.84
C SER A 553 5.88 13.95 -3.31
N GLU A 554 7.10 14.46 -3.05
CA GLU A 554 8.14 13.81 -2.24
C GLU A 554 8.89 14.86 -1.43
N ASN A 555 8.95 14.62 -0.11
CA ASN A 555 9.64 15.52 0.81
C ASN A 555 10.55 14.74 1.77
N ARG A 556 11.59 15.44 2.26
CA ARG A 556 12.44 14.95 3.35
C ARG A 556 11.76 15.08 4.71
N HIS A 557 12.37 14.46 5.74
CA HIS A 557 11.81 14.40 7.09
C HIS A 557 12.09 15.64 7.96
N ASP A 558 12.86 16.61 7.48
CA ASP A 558 13.28 17.77 8.25
C ASP A 558 12.10 18.63 8.72
N LEU A 559 12.25 19.26 9.91
CA LEU A 559 11.26 20.19 10.43
C LEU A 559 11.07 21.41 9.50
N GLY A 560 12.15 21.89 8.87
CA GLY A 560 12.10 23.01 7.92
C GLY A 560 11.18 22.72 6.73
N VAL A 561 11.28 21.52 6.18
CA VAL A 561 10.41 21.02 5.09
C VAL A 561 8.95 20.94 5.54
N TRP A 562 8.69 20.44 6.76
CA TRP A 562 7.32 20.45 7.31
C TRP A 562 6.79 21.87 7.51
N LYS A 563 7.60 22.82 7.99
CA LYS A 563 7.20 24.21 8.12
C LYS A 563 6.87 24.84 6.77
N ALA A 564 7.62 24.54 5.72
CA ALA A 564 7.35 25.01 4.37
C ALA A 564 5.95 24.59 3.85
N VAL A 565 5.41 23.49 4.38
CA VAL A 565 4.05 23.01 4.07
C VAL A 565 3.02 23.54 5.08
N ARG A 566 3.32 23.43 6.38
CA ARG A 566 2.39 23.76 7.46
C ARG A 566 2.03 25.24 7.46
N ASP A 567 3.04 26.12 7.30
CA ASP A 567 2.92 27.56 7.49
C ASP A 567 2.43 28.30 6.23
N LYS A 568 2.25 27.60 5.09
CA LYS A 568 1.73 28.15 3.84
C LYS A 568 0.36 27.54 3.53
N GLU A 569 -0.72 28.33 3.61
CA GLU A 569 -2.09 27.83 3.38
C GLU A 569 -2.21 27.18 2.00
N PHE A 570 -1.62 27.80 0.96
CA PHE A 570 -1.70 27.36 -0.43
C PHE A 570 -0.99 26.02 -0.72
N ILE A 571 -0.04 25.57 0.12
CA ILE A 571 0.53 24.22 0.00
C ILE A 571 -0.36 23.23 0.75
N PHE A 572 -1.11 22.42 0.02
CA PHE A 572 -2.13 21.60 0.67
C PHE A 572 -1.58 20.39 1.45
N GLY A 573 -0.35 19.97 1.19
CA GLY A 573 0.21 18.80 1.88
C GLY A 573 1.59 18.41 1.42
N GLN A 574 2.06 17.31 2.00
CA GLN A 574 3.31 16.66 1.62
C GLN A 574 3.16 15.14 1.66
N PHE A 575 4.01 14.45 0.90
CA PHE A 575 4.25 13.01 1.01
C PHE A 575 5.72 12.79 1.33
N LEU A 576 6.00 12.19 2.48
CA LEU A 576 7.38 11.91 2.88
C LEU A 576 7.94 10.70 2.12
N TRP A 577 9.18 10.79 1.72
CA TRP A 577 9.94 9.66 1.22
C TRP A 577 10.67 8.98 2.38
N THR A 578 10.19 7.84 2.99
CA THR A 578 8.94 7.10 2.72
C THR A 578 8.17 6.81 4.01
N GLY A 579 7.02 6.14 3.92
CA GLY A 579 6.30 5.64 5.10
C GLY A 579 6.95 4.42 5.74
N VAL A 580 7.47 3.50 4.92
CA VAL A 580 8.10 2.24 5.34
C VAL A 580 9.43 2.11 4.62
N ASP A 581 10.45 1.57 5.28
CA ASP A 581 11.68 1.14 4.62
C ASP A 581 11.35 0.12 3.53
N TYR A 582 12.18 0.03 2.48
CA TYR A 582 11.86 -0.81 1.33
C TYR A 582 13.07 -1.53 0.76
N LEU A 583 12.82 -2.64 0.07
CA LEU A 583 13.81 -3.40 -0.65
C LEU A 583 14.16 -2.72 -1.99
N GLY A 584 15.41 -2.89 -2.43
CA GLY A 584 15.93 -2.23 -3.64
C GLY A 584 16.45 -0.84 -3.38
N GLU A 585 16.86 -0.15 -4.43
CA GLU A 585 17.54 1.17 -4.36
C GLU A 585 18.69 1.19 -3.35
N SER A 586 19.35 0.07 -3.19
CA SER A 586 20.40 -0.13 -2.20
C SER A 586 21.62 0.72 -2.54
N ARG A 587 22.22 1.37 -1.53
CA ARG A 587 23.40 2.23 -1.76
C ARG A 587 24.63 1.43 -2.17
N SER A 588 24.83 0.27 -1.55
CA SER A 588 25.92 -0.65 -1.84
C SER A 588 25.72 -1.99 -1.14
N TRP A 589 26.36 -3.04 -1.65
CA TRP A 589 26.51 -4.31 -0.93
C TRP A 589 27.37 -4.16 0.34
N PRO A 590 27.04 -4.80 1.49
CA PRO A 590 25.86 -5.60 1.76
C PRO A 590 24.70 -4.75 2.30
N SER A 591 23.72 -4.47 1.50
CA SER A 591 22.47 -3.84 1.92
C SER A 591 21.37 -4.20 0.90
N ARG A 592 20.26 -4.75 1.35
CA ARG A 592 19.16 -5.20 0.50
C ARG A 592 18.12 -4.14 0.19
N GLY A 593 18.24 -2.94 0.80
CA GLY A 593 17.23 -1.90 0.65
C GLY A 593 17.65 -0.52 1.10
N TYR A 594 16.68 0.37 1.27
CA TYR A 594 16.85 1.74 1.69
C TYR A 594 15.97 2.06 2.90
N THR A 595 16.46 2.93 3.82
CA THR A 595 15.87 3.14 5.16
C THR A 595 15.33 4.55 5.40
N PRO A 596 14.60 5.18 4.46
CA PRO A 596 14.01 6.49 4.69
C PRO A 596 12.71 6.42 5.50
N GLY A 597 12.15 5.22 5.72
CA GLY A 597 10.84 5.02 6.31
C GLY A 597 10.64 5.57 7.71
N LEU A 598 9.41 5.93 8.02
CA LEU A 598 8.93 6.17 9.39
C LEU A 598 8.77 4.83 10.16
N LEU A 599 8.52 3.75 9.42
CA LEU A 599 8.52 2.38 9.89
C LEU A 599 9.66 1.60 9.23
N ASP A 600 10.18 0.58 9.89
CA ASP A 600 11.13 -0.38 9.29
C ASP A 600 10.42 -1.46 8.46
N LEU A 601 11.17 -2.39 7.84
CA LEU A 601 10.61 -3.48 7.01
C LEU A 601 9.63 -4.37 7.79
N GLY A 602 9.85 -4.58 9.08
CA GLY A 602 8.93 -5.28 10.00
C GLY A 602 7.70 -4.48 10.40
N SER A 603 7.57 -3.24 9.88
CA SER A 603 6.48 -2.29 10.19
C SER A 603 6.51 -1.76 11.63
N PHE A 604 7.66 -1.78 12.28
CA PHE A 604 7.85 -1.15 13.58
C PHE A 604 8.15 0.35 13.42
N ILE A 605 7.54 1.16 14.28
CA ILE A 605 7.77 2.62 14.29
C ILE A 605 9.23 2.89 14.67
N LYS A 606 9.94 3.64 13.81
CA LYS A 606 11.31 4.09 14.02
C LYS A 606 11.33 5.40 14.84
N PRO A 607 12.46 5.80 15.43
CA PRO A 607 12.56 7.08 16.14
C PRO A 607 12.03 8.28 15.37
N ARG A 608 12.37 8.39 14.06
CA ARG A 608 11.84 9.46 13.18
C ARG A 608 10.31 9.40 12.99
N GLY A 609 9.71 8.21 13.12
CA GLY A 609 8.26 8.06 13.15
C GLY A 609 7.63 8.72 14.38
N TYR A 610 8.23 8.57 15.56
CA TYR A 610 7.82 9.28 16.79
C TYR A 610 8.11 10.77 16.71
N PHE A 611 9.23 11.18 16.10
CA PHE A 611 9.47 12.59 15.81
C PHE A 611 8.38 13.15 14.89
N ARG A 612 8.00 12.41 13.84
CA ARG A 612 6.91 12.83 12.96
C ARG A 612 5.56 12.85 13.67
N GLN A 613 5.28 11.91 14.56
CA GLN A 613 4.09 11.90 15.40
C GLN A 613 3.97 13.19 16.24
N SER A 614 5.08 13.69 16.80
CA SER A 614 5.07 14.95 17.57
C SER A 614 4.70 16.18 16.73
N LEU A 615 4.88 16.10 15.39
CA LEU A 615 4.54 17.19 14.47
C LEU A 615 3.15 17.03 13.83
N TRP A 616 2.63 15.81 13.73
CA TRP A 616 1.41 15.50 12.96
C TRP A 616 0.20 15.14 13.81
N SER A 617 0.41 14.67 15.05
CA SER A 617 -0.66 14.27 15.95
C SER A 617 -1.12 15.40 16.85
N ASP A 618 -2.43 15.53 17.03
CA ASP A 618 -3.02 16.42 18.04
C ASP A 618 -3.17 15.74 19.41
N LYS A 619 -2.96 14.41 19.47
CA LYS A 619 -2.98 13.64 20.72
C LYS A 619 -1.67 13.88 21.48
N PRO A 620 -1.72 14.13 22.81
CA PRO A 620 -0.52 14.28 23.61
C PRO A 620 0.41 13.07 23.47
N MET A 621 1.71 13.34 23.28
CA MET A 621 2.70 12.29 23.12
C MET A 621 4.06 12.70 23.70
N ALA A 622 4.83 11.69 24.09
CA ALA A 622 6.21 11.77 24.52
C ALA A 622 7.02 10.58 23.98
N TYR A 623 8.26 10.81 23.64
CA TYR A 623 9.23 9.78 23.30
C TYR A 623 10.62 10.21 23.78
N LEU A 624 11.43 9.28 24.29
CA LEU A 624 12.84 9.48 24.61
C LEU A 624 13.74 8.68 23.68
N GLY A 625 14.76 9.34 23.16
CA GLY A 625 15.85 8.69 22.47
C GLY A 625 17.19 9.19 23.03
N THR A 626 18.26 8.41 22.84
CA THR A 626 19.58 8.75 23.42
C THR A 626 20.71 8.41 22.44
N TYR A 627 21.80 9.12 22.57
CA TYR A 627 23.07 8.84 21.86
C TYR A 627 24.24 9.54 22.55
N PRO A 628 25.51 9.11 22.33
CA PRO A 628 26.67 9.82 22.86
C PRO A 628 26.69 11.28 22.43
N THR A 629 27.00 12.20 23.35
CA THR A 629 27.10 13.63 23.05
C THR A 629 28.19 13.87 21.97
N PRO A 630 27.89 14.53 20.84
CA PRO A 630 28.86 14.79 19.79
C PRO A 630 30.09 15.55 20.31
N GLY A 631 31.29 15.14 19.91
CA GLY A 631 32.58 15.79 20.28
C GLY A 631 33.15 15.38 21.64
N VAL A 632 32.47 14.55 22.47
CA VAL A 632 32.90 14.22 23.85
C VAL A 632 33.52 12.82 24.01
N SER A 633 33.24 11.88 23.13
CA SER A 633 34.01 10.61 23.05
C SER A 633 33.74 9.80 21.80
N ARG A 634 34.82 9.15 21.29
CA ARG A 634 34.72 8.13 20.22
C ARG A 634 34.45 6.77 20.86
N GLY A 635 33.23 6.45 21.19
CA GLY A 635 32.77 5.09 21.50
C GLY A 635 32.17 4.43 20.25
N GLN A 636 32.49 3.17 19.99
CA GLN A 636 32.27 2.45 18.72
C GLN A 636 30.85 2.00 18.41
N ASN A 637 29.77 2.49 19.04
CA ASN A 637 28.41 1.92 18.88
C ASN A 637 27.27 2.92 18.64
N ALA A 638 27.55 4.07 18.03
CA ALA A 638 26.47 4.88 17.48
C ALA A 638 26.29 4.53 16.00
N ASP A 639 25.07 4.31 15.54
CA ASP A 639 24.78 4.22 14.11
C ASP A 639 25.10 5.58 13.44
N VAL A 640 26.35 5.73 13.04
CA VAL A 640 26.92 6.94 12.42
C VAL A 640 26.34 7.16 11.02
N ARG A 641 25.61 6.19 10.44
CA ARG A 641 25.10 6.26 9.07
C ARG A 641 23.91 7.20 8.92
N SER A 642 23.03 7.29 9.89
CA SER A 642 21.93 8.26 9.87
C SER A 642 22.39 9.72 9.91
N GLN A 643 23.60 9.98 10.39
CA GLN A 643 24.20 11.33 10.43
C GLN A 643 24.77 11.81 9.09
N LEU A 644 25.06 10.87 8.17
CA LEU A 644 25.61 11.20 6.84
C LEU A 644 24.51 11.51 5.80
N GLU A 645 23.26 11.20 6.11
CA GLU A 645 22.12 11.38 5.18
C GLU A 645 21.47 12.76 5.27
N SER A 646 21.70 13.53 6.36
CA SER A 646 21.24 14.90 6.47
C SER A 646 22.28 15.84 5.82
N GLY A 647 22.08 16.14 4.53
CA GLY A 647 22.94 17.04 3.78
C GLY A 647 23.07 18.43 4.45
N ASN A 648 24.31 18.91 4.58
CA ASN A 648 24.73 20.31 4.79
C ASN A 648 24.43 21.04 6.12
N GLN A 649 24.09 20.37 7.22
CA GLN A 649 24.19 21.01 8.54
C GLN A 649 25.38 20.45 9.32
N LYS A 650 26.16 21.32 9.97
CA LYS A 650 27.26 20.89 10.84
C LYS A 650 26.70 19.92 11.88
N PRO A 651 27.19 18.65 11.96
CA PRO A 651 26.58 17.58 12.78
C PRO A 651 26.50 17.90 14.29
N GLU A 652 27.19 18.92 14.75
CA GLU A 652 27.36 19.23 16.18
C GLU A 652 26.23 20.03 16.81
N GLN A 653 25.31 20.63 16.04
CA GLN A 653 24.36 21.59 16.60
C GLN A 653 22.88 21.17 16.58
N THR A 654 22.46 20.27 15.70
CA THR A 654 21.05 19.85 15.59
C THR A 654 20.81 18.51 16.27
N PRO A 655 19.88 18.40 17.24
CA PRO A 655 19.52 17.12 17.84
C PRO A 655 18.96 16.14 16.80
N SER A 656 19.34 14.85 16.92
CA SER A 656 18.91 13.81 15.99
C SER A 656 17.42 13.47 16.15
N MET A 657 16.72 13.27 15.03
CA MET A 657 15.36 12.70 15.00
C MET A 657 15.38 11.15 14.94
N ASP A 658 16.55 10.52 14.90
CA ASP A 658 16.73 9.07 14.78
C ASP A 658 17.32 8.41 16.05
N ALA A 659 17.16 9.05 17.20
CA ALA A 659 17.70 8.56 18.47
C ALA A 659 16.86 7.42 19.03
N TRP A 660 17.45 6.23 19.19
CA TRP A 660 16.79 5.05 19.75
C TRP A 660 16.63 5.15 21.28
N PRO A 661 15.64 4.47 21.89
CA PRO A 661 15.35 4.55 23.32
C PRO A 661 16.28 3.61 24.14
N VAL A 662 17.59 3.74 23.96
CA VAL A 662 18.62 2.93 24.61
C VAL A 662 19.16 3.67 25.82
N TRP A 663 19.17 3.02 27.01
CA TRP A 663 19.79 3.60 28.21
C TRP A 663 20.81 2.62 28.81
N ASN A 664 21.85 2.27 27.97
CA ASN A 664 22.95 1.39 28.33
C ASN A 664 24.25 1.95 27.73
N TYR A 665 25.09 2.57 28.58
CA TYR A 665 26.34 3.20 28.19
C TYR A 665 27.42 2.95 29.22
N GLU A 666 28.63 3.49 29.04
CA GLU A 666 29.70 3.45 30.04
C GLU A 666 29.39 4.47 31.17
N LYS A 667 29.62 4.05 32.41
CA LYS A 667 29.38 4.91 33.57
C LYS A 667 30.09 6.25 33.46
N GLY A 668 29.38 7.34 33.58
CA GLY A 668 29.87 8.71 33.46
C GLY A 668 30.06 9.22 32.04
N GLN A 669 29.82 8.39 30.99
CA GLN A 669 29.81 8.84 29.60
C GLN A 669 28.77 9.93 29.40
N SER A 670 29.11 10.99 28.69
CA SER A 670 28.19 12.08 28.36
C SER A 670 27.21 11.62 27.27
N ILE A 671 25.92 11.64 27.58
CA ILE A 671 24.84 11.16 26.72
C ILE A 671 23.88 12.30 26.41
N ARG A 672 23.57 12.48 25.13
CA ARG A 672 22.49 13.36 24.70
C ARG A 672 21.17 12.59 24.76
N VAL A 673 20.26 13.08 25.57
CA VAL A 673 18.89 12.62 25.71
C VAL A 673 17.99 13.57 24.92
N VAL A 674 17.23 13.05 23.97
CA VAL A 674 16.28 13.84 23.18
C VAL A 674 14.85 13.44 23.53
N CYS A 675 13.96 14.41 23.54
CA CYS A 675 12.53 14.21 23.72
C CYS A 675 11.77 14.75 22.51
N TYR A 676 10.99 13.87 21.89
CA TYR A 676 10.01 14.26 20.86
C TYR A 676 8.64 14.37 21.52
N THR A 677 8.05 15.53 21.42
CA THR A 677 6.75 15.83 22.05
C THR A 677 6.03 16.97 21.33
N ASN A 678 4.71 17.00 21.45
CA ASN A 678 3.88 18.14 21.06
C ASN A 678 3.44 18.99 22.28
N ALA A 679 4.02 18.75 23.46
CA ALA A 679 3.77 19.53 24.69
C ALA A 679 4.61 20.81 24.71
N ALA A 680 4.18 21.77 25.51
CA ALA A 680 4.87 23.08 25.68
C ALA A 680 6.23 22.97 26.39
N LYS A 681 6.37 22.00 27.29
CA LYS A 681 7.58 21.82 28.14
C LYS A 681 7.79 20.36 28.45
N ALA A 682 9.01 20.00 28.85
CA ALA A 682 9.34 18.66 29.34
C ALA A 682 10.31 18.70 30.52
N GLN A 683 10.05 17.90 31.54
CA GLN A 683 10.91 17.68 32.72
C GLN A 683 11.54 16.28 32.59
N LEU A 684 12.87 16.23 32.62
CA LEU A 684 13.61 14.96 32.67
C LEU A 684 13.88 14.56 34.12
N THR A 685 13.76 13.26 34.41
CA THR A 685 14.15 12.67 35.70
C THR A 685 15.02 11.46 35.48
N LEU A 686 16.02 11.28 36.34
CA LEU A 686 16.86 10.07 36.40
C LEU A 686 16.75 9.48 37.82
N ASN A 687 16.36 8.21 37.92
CA ASN A 687 16.14 7.51 39.19
C ASN A 687 15.22 8.30 40.16
N GLY A 688 14.18 8.95 39.59
CA GLY A 688 13.21 9.74 40.34
C GLY A 688 13.67 11.16 40.74
N LYS A 689 14.91 11.55 40.43
CA LYS A 689 15.44 12.90 40.70
C LYS A 689 15.34 13.77 39.44
N ASN A 690 14.90 15.02 39.59
CA ASN A 690 14.85 15.98 38.49
C ASN A 690 16.26 16.30 37.97
N ILE A 691 16.38 16.36 36.67
CA ILE A 691 17.59 16.82 35.98
C ILE A 691 17.37 18.24 35.49
N GLY A 692 17.79 19.20 36.39
CA GLY A 692 17.57 20.62 36.17
C GLY A 692 16.08 21.00 36.10
N ASP A 693 15.80 22.17 35.57
CA ASP A 693 14.43 22.67 35.40
C ASP A 693 13.78 22.11 34.13
N ALA A 694 12.46 22.19 34.06
CA ALA A 694 11.70 21.83 32.85
C ALA A 694 12.12 22.71 31.67
N LYS A 695 12.44 22.08 30.54
CA LYS A 695 12.83 22.76 29.30
C LYS A 695 11.63 23.04 28.42
N VAL A 696 11.60 24.23 27.81
CA VAL A 696 10.57 24.62 26.85
C VAL A 696 10.81 23.99 25.49
N TYR A 697 9.73 23.73 24.77
CA TYR A 697 9.78 23.22 23.39
C TYR A 697 10.61 24.15 22.49
N ASP A 698 11.58 23.59 21.78
CA ASP A 698 12.40 24.34 20.84
C ASP A 698 11.76 24.38 19.44
N ASN A 699 11.21 25.51 19.09
CA ASN A 699 10.59 25.72 17.76
C ASN A 699 11.60 25.68 16.59
N LYS A 700 12.91 25.75 16.82
CA LYS A 700 13.90 25.69 15.75
C LYS A 700 14.17 24.28 15.31
N THR A 701 14.29 23.36 16.26
CA THR A 701 14.64 21.95 16.01
C THR A 701 13.43 21.01 16.15
N GLY A 702 12.41 21.39 16.90
CA GLY A 702 11.26 20.53 17.25
C GLY A 702 11.60 19.49 18.31
N ILE A 703 12.77 19.60 18.98
CA ILE A 703 13.33 18.60 19.89
C ILE A 703 13.80 19.27 21.17
N ILE A 704 13.36 18.77 22.32
CA ILE A 704 13.91 19.16 23.62
C ILE A 704 15.05 18.20 23.94
N PHE A 705 16.19 18.67 24.44
CA PHE A 705 17.32 17.78 24.74
C PHE A 705 18.09 18.17 26.01
N TRP A 706 18.80 17.20 26.59
CA TRP A 706 19.70 17.32 27.73
C TRP A 706 20.99 16.58 27.43
N ASP A 707 22.12 17.09 27.86
CA ASP A 707 23.41 16.40 27.90
C ASP A 707 23.70 16.05 29.34
N ILE A 708 23.75 14.76 29.66
CA ILE A 708 23.89 14.27 31.04
C ILE A 708 24.90 13.11 31.11
N PRO A 709 25.61 12.93 32.22
CA PRO A 709 26.41 11.72 32.43
C PRO A 709 25.49 10.52 32.58
N TYR A 710 25.87 9.39 31.95
CA TYR A 710 25.16 8.13 32.14
C TYR A 710 25.30 7.59 33.56
N GLU A 711 24.19 7.25 34.14
CA GLU A 711 24.04 6.50 35.38
C GLU A 711 22.98 5.42 35.16
N GLU A 712 23.27 4.19 35.60
CA GLU A 712 22.32 3.06 35.47
C GLU A 712 21.02 3.35 36.19
N GLY A 713 19.90 2.92 35.58
CA GLY A 713 18.56 3.04 36.19
C GLY A 713 17.46 3.46 35.22
N THR A 714 16.54 4.25 35.74
CA THR A 714 15.31 4.68 35.05
C THR A 714 15.39 6.15 34.63
N LEU A 715 15.32 6.36 33.32
CA LEU A 715 15.21 7.70 32.72
C LEU A 715 13.77 7.94 32.31
N LYS A 716 13.14 9.00 32.81
CA LYS A 716 11.74 9.35 32.52
C LYS A 716 11.63 10.81 32.10
N VAL A 717 10.86 11.07 31.05
CA VAL A 717 10.42 12.42 30.68
C VAL A 717 8.95 12.59 31.01
N ILE A 718 8.61 13.75 31.61
CA ILE A 718 7.24 14.17 31.89
C ILE A 718 6.99 15.43 31.05
N CYS A 719 6.06 15.34 30.11
CA CYS A 719 5.68 16.42 29.24
C CYS A 719 4.55 17.24 29.87
N LEU A 720 4.65 18.57 29.81
CA LEU A 720 3.81 19.49 30.53
C LEU A 720 3.11 20.49 29.60
N SER A 721 1.88 20.85 29.92
CA SER A 721 1.19 21.99 29.32
C SER A 721 1.83 23.32 29.77
N ASN A 722 1.34 24.45 29.23
CA ASN A 722 1.75 25.77 29.70
C ASN A 722 1.45 26.00 31.18
N GLU A 723 0.38 25.38 31.70
CA GLU A 723 -0.08 25.44 33.11
C GLU A 723 0.65 24.44 34.02
N ASN A 724 1.73 23.82 33.54
CA ASN A 724 2.50 22.78 34.23
C ASN A 724 1.71 21.51 34.60
N LYS A 725 0.66 21.18 33.87
CA LYS A 725 -0.05 19.90 33.99
C LYS A 725 0.61 18.84 33.10
N GLU A 726 0.80 17.64 33.65
CA GLU A 726 1.27 16.49 32.85
C GLU A 726 0.29 16.17 31.74
N THR A 727 0.82 16.06 30.51
CA THR A 727 0.05 15.69 29.31
C THR A 727 0.43 14.32 28.79
N ALA A 728 1.70 13.94 28.91
CA ALA A 728 2.24 12.66 28.50
C ALA A 728 3.54 12.36 29.26
N HIS A 729 3.96 11.12 29.27
CA HIS A 729 5.29 10.74 29.74
C HIS A 729 5.85 9.56 28.94
N TYR A 730 7.14 9.35 29.01
CA TYR A 730 7.84 8.20 28.44
C TYR A 730 8.98 7.76 29.37
N THR A 731 9.21 6.44 29.45
CA THR A 731 10.21 5.88 30.37
C THR A 731 11.07 4.86 29.64
N ILE A 732 12.38 4.94 29.83
CA ILE A 732 13.35 3.93 29.41
C ILE A 732 14.20 3.50 30.62
N GLN A 733 14.73 2.29 30.55
CA GLN A 733 15.51 1.70 31.63
C GLN A 733 16.79 1.07 31.11
N SER A 734 17.84 1.10 31.92
CA SER A 734 19.01 0.28 31.69
C SER A 734 18.64 -1.20 31.75
N SER A 735 18.90 -1.92 30.67
CA SER A 735 18.73 -3.37 30.64
C SER A 735 19.98 -4.08 31.15
N LYS A 736 19.80 -5.25 31.75
CA LYS A 736 20.86 -6.20 32.06
C LYS A 736 21.16 -7.10 30.83
N GLN A 737 21.88 -8.19 31.06
CA GLN A 737 22.19 -9.18 30.04
C GLN A 737 20.90 -9.85 29.50
N PRO A 738 20.85 -10.22 28.20
CA PRO A 738 19.74 -11.00 27.65
C PRO A 738 19.47 -12.26 28.49
N TYR A 739 18.19 -12.52 28.81
CA TYR A 739 17.80 -13.62 29.71
C TYR A 739 16.68 -14.49 29.13
N ALA A 740 15.69 -13.86 28.49
CA ALA A 740 14.51 -14.59 28.01
C ALA A 740 13.99 -14.01 26.67
N LEU A 741 13.26 -14.84 25.94
CA LEU A 741 12.44 -14.45 24.83
C LEU A 741 11.01 -14.20 25.33
N LYS A 742 10.37 -13.12 24.88
CA LYS A 742 9.01 -12.74 25.28
C LYS A 742 8.18 -12.40 24.04
N ILE A 743 6.98 -12.95 23.93
CA ILE A 743 6.02 -12.55 22.90
C ILE A 743 5.34 -11.28 23.37
N ILE A 744 5.44 -10.21 22.57
CA ILE A 744 4.86 -8.90 22.88
C ILE A 744 3.63 -8.57 22.04
N SER A 745 3.42 -9.30 20.93
CA SER A 745 2.22 -9.23 20.11
C SER A 745 2.05 -10.52 19.34
N ASP A 746 0.84 -11.09 19.35
CA ASP A 746 0.48 -12.26 18.55
C ASP A 746 -1.00 -12.19 18.10
N GLU A 747 -1.27 -12.79 16.94
CA GLU A 747 -2.61 -13.05 16.45
C GLU A 747 -3.02 -14.46 16.83
N LYS A 748 -4.10 -14.60 17.59
CA LYS A 748 -4.53 -15.90 18.17
C LYS A 748 -5.34 -16.77 17.20
N GLU A 749 -5.91 -16.17 16.18
CA GLU A 749 -6.77 -16.84 15.21
C GLU A 749 -6.49 -16.33 13.81
N ILE A 750 -6.47 -17.25 12.84
CA ILE A 750 -6.34 -16.95 11.43
C ILE A 750 -7.31 -17.80 10.61
N ASP A 751 -7.73 -17.26 9.47
CA ASP A 751 -8.53 -18.01 8.50
C ASP A 751 -7.70 -19.08 7.79
N ARG A 752 -8.36 -20.03 7.14
CA ARG A 752 -7.72 -20.96 6.21
C ARG A 752 -6.98 -20.15 5.12
N ASN A 753 -5.72 -20.43 4.90
CA ASN A 753 -4.81 -19.66 4.04
C ASN A 753 -4.46 -18.25 4.57
N GLY A 754 -4.88 -17.90 5.79
CA GLY A 754 -4.48 -16.67 6.46
C GLY A 754 -3.04 -16.70 6.96
N ILE A 755 -2.53 -15.55 7.35
CA ILE A 755 -1.18 -15.39 7.92
C ILE A 755 -1.28 -14.74 9.31
N ALA A 756 -0.56 -15.30 10.28
CA ALA A 756 -0.39 -14.68 11.60
C ALA A 756 0.92 -13.91 11.67
N ARG A 757 0.91 -12.84 12.46
CA ARG A 757 2.07 -12.03 12.80
C ARG A 757 2.38 -12.18 14.29
N ILE A 758 3.59 -12.63 14.62
CA ILE A 758 4.01 -12.83 16.00
C ILE A 758 5.29 -12.05 16.24
N VAL A 759 5.24 -11.09 17.16
CA VAL A 759 6.40 -10.26 17.53
C VAL A 759 7.02 -10.80 18.81
N MET A 760 8.31 -11.11 18.72
CA MET A 760 9.13 -11.58 19.84
C MET A 760 10.17 -10.51 20.20
N GLN A 761 10.39 -10.30 21.50
CA GLN A 761 11.35 -9.37 22.11
C GLN A 761 12.32 -10.14 23.01
N VAL A 762 13.60 -9.80 22.95
CA VAL A 762 14.59 -10.22 23.93
C VAL A 762 14.48 -9.32 25.16
N VAL A 763 14.39 -9.93 26.34
CA VAL A 763 14.29 -9.22 27.61
C VAL A 763 15.34 -9.73 28.60
N ASP A 764 15.67 -8.89 29.60
CA ASP A 764 16.50 -9.26 30.71
C ASP A 764 15.71 -9.99 31.81
N GLU A 765 16.34 -10.29 32.95
CA GLU A 765 15.71 -10.99 34.08
C GLU A 765 14.58 -10.21 34.78
N ASN A 766 14.48 -8.89 34.54
CA ASN A 766 13.47 -7.97 35.08
C ASN A 766 12.41 -7.59 34.01
N ASP A 767 12.34 -8.34 32.90
CA ASP A 767 11.45 -8.07 31.76
C ASP A 767 11.73 -6.75 31.02
N VAL A 768 12.91 -6.12 31.21
CA VAL A 768 13.31 -4.92 30.48
C VAL A 768 13.80 -5.32 29.07
N PRO A 769 13.32 -4.67 28.00
CA PRO A 769 13.77 -4.93 26.63
C PRO A 769 15.27 -4.69 26.45
N VAL A 770 15.99 -5.68 25.92
CA VAL A 770 17.43 -5.57 25.64
C VAL A 770 17.60 -5.15 24.18
N LEU A 771 17.52 -3.83 23.91
CA LEU A 771 17.54 -3.29 22.56
C LEU A 771 18.88 -3.47 21.83
N LEU A 772 19.97 -3.64 22.57
CA LEU A 772 21.30 -3.90 22.01
C LEU A 772 21.54 -5.38 21.68
N SER A 773 20.56 -6.27 21.97
CA SER A 773 20.66 -7.69 21.65
C SER A 773 20.65 -7.92 20.14
N ASP A 774 21.55 -8.79 19.68
CA ASP A 774 21.64 -9.35 18.33
C ASP A 774 21.56 -10.90 18.35
N ASN A 775 21.00 -11.48 19.42
CA ASN A 775 20.88 -12.91 19.57
C ASN A 775 20.21 -13.56 18.36
N GLU A 776 20.72 -14.72 17.96
CA GLU A 776 20.08 -15.55 16.94
C GLU A 776 18.86 -16.25 17.54
N VAL A 777 17.74 -16.18 16.85
CA VAL A 777 16.47 -16.79 17.27
C VAL A 777 16.02 -17.79 16.22
N LYS A 778 15.55 -18.95 16.67
CA LYS A 778 14.97 -20.00 15.85
C LYS A 778 13.48 -20.11 16.12
N CYS A 779 12.67 -20.13 15.05
CA CYS A 779 11.23 -20.35 15.09
C CYS A 779 10.90 -21.81 14.71
N LEU A 780 10.20 -22.53 15.57
CA LEU A 780 9.76 -23.90 15.37
C LEU A 780 8.22 -23.92 15.32
N ILE A 781 7.67 -24.58 14.31
CA ILE A 781 6.23 -24.67 14.08
C ILE A 781 5.80 -26.13 14.09
N ALA A 782 4.69 -26.44 14.78
CA ALA A 782 4.04 -27.73 14.78
C ALA A 782 2.54 -27.55 14.54
N GLY A 783 1.97 -28.27 13.57
CA GLY A 783 0.58 -28.15 13.13
C GLY A 783 0.46 -27.69 11.66
N SER A 784 -0.75 -27.30 11.27
CA SER A 784 -1.10 -27.00 9.88
C SER A 784 -0.69 -25.57 9.45
N ALA A 785 0.59 -25.23 9.62
CA ALA A 785 1.14 -23.95 9.19
C ALA A 785 2.62 -24.04 8.81
N VAL A 786 3.09 -23.04 8.08
CA VAL A 786 4.49 -22.89 7.66
C VAL A 786 5.01 -21.51 8.02
N LEU A 787 6.31 -21.40 8.31
CA LEU A 787 7.00 -20.13 8.45
C LEU A 787 7.22 -19.54 7.04
N LYS A 788 6.74 -18.33 6.83
CA LYS A 788 7.02 -17.57 5.60
C LYS A 788 8.31 -16.79 5.68
N GLY A 789 8.71 -16.39 6.87
CA GLY A 789 9.97 -15.71 7.13
C GLY A 789 10.01 -15.02 8.48
N LEU A 790 11.22 -14.64 8.87
CA LEU A 790 11.53 -13.88 10.08
C LEU A 790 12.05 -12.48 9.65
N GLU A 791 11.39 -11.40 10.09
CA GLU A 791 11.76 -10.01 9.74
C GLU A 791 12.18 -9.22 10.97
N ALA A 792 13.41 -8.79 11.03
CA ALA A 792 13.93 -7.95 12.11
C ALA A 792 14.03 -6.46 11.75
N GLY A 793 13.84 -6.09 10.49
CA GLY A 793 13.97 -4.72 10.00
C GLY A 793 15.41 -4.29 9.69
N ASN A 794 16.37 -5.20 9.73
CA ASN A 794 17.78 -4.91 9.40
C ASN A 794 18.05 -5.10 7.91
N ILE A 795 18.19 -4.02 7.17
CA ILE A 795 18.50 -4.09 5.72
C ILE A 795 19.91 -4.60 5.39
N GLN A 796 20.82 -4.63 6.38
CA GLN A 796 22.19 -5.11 6.20
C GLN A 796 22.34 -6.61 6.46
N ASP A 797 21.28 -7.23 6.95
CA ASP A 797 21.24 -8.69 7.11
C ASP A 797 21.00 -9.34 5.75
N MET A 798 22.03 -10.08 5.30
CA MET A 798 22.05 -10.77 4.02
C MET A 798 21.95 -12.30 4.21
N SER A 799 21.43 -12.74 5.37
CA SER A 799 21.15 -14.15 5.64
C SER A 799 19.99 -14.67 4.79
N ASP A 800 19.84 -16.00 4.75
CA ASP A 800 18.76 -16.64 4.01
C ASP A 800 17.40 -16.36 4.69
N TYR A 801 16.40 -15.91 3.91
CA TYR A 801 15.06 -15.65 4.42
C TYR A 801 14.16 -16.88 4.44
N THR A 802 14.58 -17.96 3.79
CA THR A 802 13.79 -19.18 3.64
C THR A 802 14.00 -20.17 4.77
N ASP A 803 14.97 -19.93 5.66
CA ASP A 803 15.22 -20.77 6.82
C ASP A 803 14.35 -20.36 8.04
N ASN A 804 14.56 -21.03 9.16
CA ASN A 804 13.78 -20.80 10.38
C ASN A 804 14.57 -20.11 11.49
N GLN A 805 15.70 -19.49 11.18
CA GLN A 805 16.56 -18.81 12.14
C GLN A 805 17.02 -17.44 11.61
N HIS A 806 17.07 -16.46 12.51
CA HIS A 806 17.47 -15.10 12.14
C HIS A 806 17.94 -14.34 13.39
N ARG A 807 18.82 -13.32 13.21
CA ARG A 807 19.21 -12.45 14.31
C ARG A 807 18.14 -11.40 14.58
N VAL A 808 17.93 -11.12 15.86
CA VAL A 808 17.10 -9.98 16.26
C VAL A 808 17.80 -8.66 15.89
N PHE A 809 17.02 -7.64 15.66
CA PHE A 809 17.51 -6.27 15.48
C PHE A 809 16.73 -5.34 16.42
N ASN A 810 17.44 -4.47 17.13
CA ASN A 810 16.86 -3.72 18.26
C ASN A 810 16.15 -4.63 19.26
N GLY A 811 16.74 -5.81 19.49
CA GLY A 811 16.25 -6.83 20.43
C GLY A 811 14.94 -7.51 20.03
N ARG A 812 14.42 -7.35 18.84
CA ARG A 812 13.11 -7.88 18.41
C ARG A 812 13.14 -8.54 17.05
N ILE A 813 12.11 -9.35 16.76
CA ILE A 813 11.88 -10.00 15.48
C ILE A 813 10.39 -10.28 15.27
N LEU A 814 9.94 -10.23 14.05
CA LEU A 814 8.59 -10.58 13.62
C LEU A 814 8.62 -11.89 12.84
N ALA A 815 7.77 -12.86 13.22
CA ALA A 815 7.53 -14.09 12.47
C ALA A 815 6.22 -14.00 11.69
N TYR A 816 6.25 -14.39 10.41
CA TYR A 816 5.08 -14.55 9.56
C TYR A 816 4.73 -16.04 9.42
N ILE A 817 3.58 -16.47 9.95
CA ILE A 817 3.13 -17.86 10.03
C ILE A 817 1.88 -18.03 9.16
N GLN A 818 2.00 -18.77 8.06
CA GLN A 818 0.89 -18.98 7.10
C GLN A 818 0.25 -20.36 7.33
N SER A 819 -1.09 -20.39 7.42
CA SER A 819 -1.85 -21.62 7.42
C SER A 819 -1.70 -22.38 6.10
N THR A 820 -1.67 -23.71 6.19
CA THR A 820 -1.70 -24.61 5.02
C THR A 820 -3.12 -24.96 4.55
N GLY A 821 -4.15 -24.37 5.17
CA GLY A 821 -5.55 -24.53 4.80
C GLY A 821 -6.34 -25.51 5.66
N GLU A 822 -5.68 -26.32 6.49
CA GLU A 822 -6.34 -27.25 7.38
C GLU A 822 -6.65 -26.59 8.74
N PRO A 823 -7.89 -26.71 9.28
CA PRO A 823 -8.23 -26.20 10.60
C PRO A 823 -7.48 -26.91 11.72
N GLY A 824 -7.22 -26.21 12.79
CA GLY A 824 -6.60 -26.79 13.98
C GLY A 824 -5.69 -25.83 14.73
N GLU A 825 -5.11 -26.35 15.81
CA GLU A 825 -4.12 -25.62 16.62
C GLU A 825 -2.74 -25.72 15.99
N VAL A 826 -2.04 -24.61 15.90
CA VAL A 826 -0.64 -24.48 15.47
C VAL A 826 0.16 -23.99 16.65
N LYS A 827 1.18 -24.77 17.08
CA LYS A 827 2.10 -24.40 18.16
C LYS A 827 3.35 -23.77 17.59
N ILE A 828 3.76 -22.66 18.15
CA ILE A 828 4.92 -21.88 17.73
C ILE A 828 5.86 -21.72 18.94
N ARG A 829 7.12 -22.11 18.76
CA ARG A 829 8.16 -21.98 19.77
C ARG A 829 9.33 -21.19 19.24
N PHE A 830 9.75 -20.17 19.99
CA PHE A 830 10.98 -19.44 19.75
C PHE A 830 12.06 -19.89 20.73
N THR A 831 13.24 -20.17 20.21
CA THR A 831 14.40 -20.57 20.98
C THR A 831 15.62 -19.73 20.58
N SER A 832 16.52 -19.51 21.53
CA SER A 832 17.83 -18.88 21.31
C SER A 832 18.84 -19.53 22.25
N PRO A 833 20.11 -19.69 21.87
CA PRO A 833 21.15 -20.17 22.80
C PRO A 833 21.16 -19.34 24.09
N TRP A 834 21.21 -19.99 25.20
CA TRP A 834 21.33 -19.41 26.56
C TRP A 834 20.15 -18.62 27.09
N LEU A 835 19.10 -18.41 26.28
CA LEU A 835 17.90 -17.68 26.69
C LEU A 835 16.75 -18.62 27.01
N LYS A 836 15.88 -18.23 27.94
CA LYS A 836 14.61 -18.93 28.15
C LYS A 836 13.74 -18.82 26.91
N SER A 837 13.29 -19.96 26.40
CA SER A 837 12.40 -20.05 25.25
C SER A 837 10.98 -19.59 25.59
N VAL A 838 10.20 -19.20 24.54
CA VAL A 838 8.79 -18.86 24.69
C VAL A 838 7.95 -19.61 23.65
N GLU A 839 6.71 -19.95 24.03
CA GLU A 839 5.74 -20.64 23.17
C GLU A 839 4.42 -19.89 23.14
N THR A 840 3.76 -20.00 22.01
CA THR A 840 2.36 -19.57 21.82
C THR A 840 1.64 -20.54 20.89
N SER A 841 0.32 -20.41 20.79
CA SER A 841 -0.47 -21.12 19.79
C SER A 841 -1.42 -20.18 19.08
N ILE A 842 -1.76 -20.53 17.83
CA ILE A 842 -2.78 -19.89 17.01
C ILE A 842 -3.78 -20.96 16.55
N THR A 843 -5.02 -20.55 16.37
CA THR A 843 -6.09 -21.41 15.85
C THR A 843 -6.35 -21.07 14.38
N VAL A 844 -6.27 -22.06 13.48
CA VAL A 844 -6.75 -21.98 12.09
C VAL A 844 -8.23 -22.36 12.08
N LYS A 845 -9.10 -21.47 11.61
CA LYS A 845 -10.57 -21.66 11.55
C LYS A 845 -11.05 -22.47 10.35
#